data_593c570b3b26003896d6ee2a26486f24
#
_entry.id   593c570b3b26003896d6ee2a26486f24
#
_cell.length_a   1.000
_cell.length_b   1.000
_cell.length_c   1.000
_cell.angle_alpha   90.00
_cell.angle_beta   90.00
_cell.angle_gamma   90.00
#
_symmetry.space_group_name_H-M   'P 1'
#
loop_
_entity.id
_entity.type
_entity.pdbx_description
1 polymer ?
#
loop_
_entity_poly.entity_id
_entity_poly.type
_entity_poly.pdbx_seq_one_letter_code
_entity_poly.pdbx_strand_id
1 'polypeptide(L)'
;MGTVIQEYGLQEQDFRKGLFEDMPGQMKGNNDALNLTRPDVIQDIFERYLKAGADIISTNTFNAQRISQADYHLQDFAKQMNIASARMAREAADRYSTPDRPRFVAGSVGPTNKTCSMSPDVSDPARRELTYDELYDAYLEQMEGLIEGGVDVILIETIFDSLNAKVAVDAAVHARGERDIPIMLSVTISDAAGRTLSGQTLDAFLASVSSFPIFSIGLNCSFGARQMKPYLKELARRAPYYISAHPNAGLPNSLGLYDETPETMAPQIAEFIDEGLVNVVGGCCGTTPDFIAKYVPLTVGKQPHQPAPKSESMLLSGLDLLEIKSPFTLDLRSSLLTLDNDQTSLSLLSLNRSLHQSPFTNIGERCNVAGSRKFLRLIKERNYEEALQIARKQVDDGALVIDINMDDGLLDAKAEMVTFLNLIASEPEIARVPVMIDSSKWDVIMAGLKCVQGKSIVNSISLKEGEEVFLSHARDVLRMGAAVVVMCFDEQGQATTYERRIEIAQRAYKLLTEQVGFPPQDIIFDPNVLAIATGMEEHNAYALDFIRATEWIRTNLPGAHVSGGVSNLSFSFRGNNYLREAMHAVFLYHAIQKGMDFGIVNPSSKVTYDDIPKEQLQLIEDVVLNRHPESADQLMGLEDTTQKTDETGEIRMLSLEERLQEALIKGIGTNLEADLHEALEKYPRAVDIIEGPLMAGMNEVGRRFGEGKMFLPQVVKTARTMKQAVEILQPAIEAGKTDETAQSGSSAKKILLATVKGDVHDIGKNIVGVVMACNGYQVIDLGVMVPAEQIVQKAREEQVDMIGLSGLITPSLEEMVNVARELEKAGLNIPIMIGGATTSELHVALKIAPVYGGPVVWLKDASQNPLVAQRLMADAALYSEELSQEYAQMREHYQEEQRQLVSLEEARKRKKNTNN
;
A
#
# COMPACT_ATOMS: atom_id res chain seq x y z
N MET A 1 23.83 9.36 5.33
CA MET A 1 24.44 10.23 4.29
C MET A 1 23.98 11.68 4.46
N GLY A 2 22.71 12.02 4.24
CA GLY A 2 22.19 13.40 4.27
C GLY A 2 22.52 14.18 5.54
N THR A 3 22.36 13.59 6.73
CA THR A 3 22.70 14.22 8.01
C THR A 3 24.15 14.69 8.06
N VAL A 4 25.08 13.89 7.55
CA VAL A 4 26.51 14.23 7.58
C VAL A 4 26.86 15.25 6.49
N ILE A 5 26.19 15.23 5.32
CA ILE A 5 26.36 16.26 4.28
C ILE A 5 26.05 17.66 4.84
N GLN A 6 25.05 17.79 5.71
CA GLN A 6 24.68 19.09 6.30
C GLN A 6 25.80 19.71 7.15
N GLU A 7 26.67 18.89 7.78
CA GLU A 7 27.81 19.37 8.56
C GLU A 7 28.82 20.20 7.74
N TYR A 8 28.86 19.99 6.40
CA TYR A 8 29.79 20.72 5.51
C TYR A 8 29.33 22.13 5.15
N GLY A 9 28.06 22.49 5.47
CA GLY A 9 27.52 23.83 5.23
C GLY A 9 27.55 24.26 3.76
N LEU A 10 27.33 23.29 2.84
CA LEU A 10 27.41 23.49 1.40
C LEU A 10 26.40 24.54 0.90
N GLN A 11 26.85 25.36 -0.06
CA GLN A 11 26.04 26.40 -0.67
C GLN A 11 25.68 26.05 -2.12
N GLU A 12 24.74 26.78 -2.74
CA GLU A 12 24.26 26.56 -4.11
C GLU A 12 25.40 26.30 -5.11
N GLN A 13 26.49 27.03 -4.98
CA GLN A 13 27.66 26.92 -5.87
C GLN A 13 28.34 25.54 -5.76
N ASP A 14 28.30 24.88 -4.59
CA ASP A 14 28.89 23.56 -4.40
C ASP A 14 28.10 22.48 -5.20
N PHE A 15 26.81 22.65 -5.34
CA PHE A 15 25.95 21.75 -6.10
C PHE A 15 26.02 21.94 -7.61
N ARG A 16 26.57 23.06 -8.07
CA ARG A 16 26.70 23.42 -9.51
C ARG A 16 28.09 23.20 -10.09
N LYS A 17 29.08 23.26 -9.28
CA LYS A 17 30.52 23.36 -9.63
C LYS A 17 30.94 22.53 -10.86
N GLY A 18 31.27 23.21 -11.92
CA GLY A 18 31.91 22.63 -13.12
C GLY A 18 30.95 21.96 -14.13
N LEU A 19 29.81 21.44 -13.71
CA LEU A 19 28.91 20.68 -14.60
C LEU A 19 27.53 21.32 -14.74
N PHE A 20 27.04 21.97 -13.71
CA PHE A 20 25.64 22.42 -13.65
C PHE A 20 25.51 23.94 -13.50
N GLU A 21 26.55 24.71 -13.88
CA GLU A 21 26.57 26.18 -13.72
C GLU A 21 25.44 26.88 -14.48
N ASP A 22 25.10 26.38 -15.66
CA ASP A 22 24.07 26.96 -16.55
C ASP A 22 22.70 26.28 -16.41
N MET A 23 22.54 25.29 -15.51
CA MET A 23 21.25 24.59 -15.35
C MET A 23 20.24 25.51 -14.69
N PRO A 24 18.96 25.48 -15.15
CA PRO A 24 17.90 26.28 -14.53
C PRO A 24 17.55 25.76 -13.13
N GLY A 25 16.84 26.60 -12.37
CA GLY A 25 16.35 26.22 -11.04
C GLY A 25 17.43 26.26 -9.96
N GLN A 26 17.10 25.74 -8.78
CA GLN A 26 18.03 25.63 -7.66
C GLN A 26 18.55 24.20 -7.56
N MET A 27 19.85 24.02 -7.29
CA MET A 27 20.50 22.74 -7.12
C MET A 27 20.75 22.38 -5.64
N LYS A 28 20.77 23.36 -4.73
CA LYS A 28 20.94 23.11 -3.30
C LYS A 28 19.84 22.22 -2.77
N GLY A 29 20.21 21.09 -2.17
CA GLY A 29 19.29 20.04 -1.74
C GLY A 29 19.41 18.76 -2.56
N ASN A 30 19.91 18.83 -3.80
CA ASN A 30 20.20 17.63 -4.59
C ASN A 30 21.52 16.98 -4.14
N ASN A 31 21.45 16.20 -3.06
CA ASN A 31 22.65 15.56 -2.51
C ASN A 31 23.31 14.57 -3.48
N ASP A 32 22.53 13.97 -4.38
CA ASP A 32 23.02 12.99 -5.36
C ASP A 32 23.94 13.65 -6.41
N ALA A 33 23.68 14.93 -6.74
CA ALA A 33 24.53 15.72 -7.65
C ALA A 33 25.94 15.92 -7.10
N LEU A 34 26.13 15.90 -5.78
CA LEU A 34 27.44 16.04 -5.12
C LEU A 34 28.42 14.93 -5.50
N ASN A 35 27.92 13.77 -5.95
CA ASN A 35 28.77 12.71 -6.50
C ASN A 35 29.66 13.21 -7.70
N LEU A 36 29.13 14.20 -8.43
CA LEU A 36 29.79 14.77 -9.60
C LEU A 36 30.46 16.13 -9.29
N THR A 37 29.82 16.95 -8.44
CA THR A 37 30.27 18.33 -8.18
C THR A 37 31.21 18.47 -6.98
N ARG A 38 31.05 17.63 -5.95
CA ARG A 38 31.84 17.61 -4.71
C ARG A 38 32.22 16.18 -4.29
N PRO A 39 32.89 15.40 -5.19
CA PRO A 39 33.34 14.05 -4.87
C PRO A 39 34.25 13.98 -3.64
N ASP A 40 34.97 15.06 -3.34
CA ASP A 40 35.80 15.21 -2.13
C ASP A 40 34.99 15.05 -0.83
N VAL A 41 33.82 15.67 -0.77
CA VAL A 41 32.92 15.59 0.39
C VAL A 41 32.33 14.15 0.55
N ILE A 42 31.85 13.58 -0.56
CA ILE A 42 31.26 12.25 -0.53
C ILE A 42 32.32 11.19 -0.17
N GLN A 43 33.51 11.30 -0.70
CA GLN A 43 34.63 10.41 -0.37
C GLN A 43 35.01 10.49 1.12
N ASP A 44 35.10 11.69 1.70
CA ASP A 44 35.38 11.86 3.14
C ASP A 44 34.30 11.24 4.00
N ILE A 45 33.02 11.37 3.63
CA ILE A 45 31.91 10.75 4.36
C ILE A 45 32.01 9.23 4.36
N PHE A 46 32.28 8.59 3.22
CA PHE A 46 32.49 7.15 3.15
C PHE A 46 33.61 6.69 4.07
N GLU A 47 34.74 7.42 4.06
CA GLU A 47 35.87 7.10 4.92
C GLU A 47 35.56 7.27 6.41
N ARG A 48 34.78 8.30 6.80
CA ARG A 48 34.35 8.51 8.19
C ARG A 48 33.55 7.32 8.70
N TYR A 49 32.60 6.78 7.90
CA TYR A 49 31.83 5.60 8.30
C TYR A 49 32.68 4.33 8.37
N LEU A 50 33.62 4.13 7.43
CA LEU A 50 34.56 3.00 7.45
C LEU A 50 35.51 3.07 8.63
N LYS A 51 36.03 4.27 8.98
CA LYS A 51 36.84 4.52 10.19
C LYS A 51 36.05 4.23 11.47
N ALA A 52 34.75 4.54 11.48
CA ALA A 52 33.86 4.21 12.60
C ALA A 52 33.59 2.70 12.73
N GLY A 53 33.99 1.91 11.74
CA GLY A 53 33.91 0.45 11.75
C GLY A 53 32.70 -0.13 11.03
N ALA A 54 32.04 0.62 10.14
CA ALA A 54 30.99 0.09 9.28
C ALA A 54 31.52 -1.05 8.40
N ASP A 55 30.80 -2.14 8.30
CA ASP A 55 31.12 -3.28 7.42
C ASP A 55 30.49 -3.10 6.03
N ILE A 56 29.36 -2.37 5.96
CA ILE A 56 28.64 -2.03 4.73
C ILE A 56 28.49 -0.51 4.71
N ILE A 57 28.81 0.13 3.57
CA ILE A 57 28.50 1.54 3.31
C ILE A 57 27.52 1.66 2.16
N SER A 58 26.57 2.59 2.25
CA SER A 58 25.61 2.86 1.19
C SER A 58 26.10 3.99 0.29
N THR A 59 25.89 3.84 -1.02
CA THR A 59 26.17 4.90 -1.99
C THR A 59 25.33 6.16 -1.73
N ASN A 60 25.77 7.32 -2.20
CA ASN A 60 24.99 8.56 -2.15
C ASN A 60 24.10 8.68 -3.39
N THR A 61 23.10 7.79 -3.51
CA THR A 61 22.27 7.63 -4.73
C THR A 61 20.78 7.45 -4.43
N PHE A 62 20.34 7.91 -3.28
CA PHE A 62 18.97 7.72 -2.80
C PHE A 62 17.91 8.22 -3.80
N ASN A 63 18.12 9.41 -4.38
CA ASN A 63 17.23 10.00 -5.40
C ASN A 63 17.89 10.04 -6.80
N ALA A 64 18.95 9.29 -7.04
CA ALA A 64 19.71 9.33 -8.28
C ALA A 64 19.03 8.54 -9.42
N GLN A 65 17.71 8.64 -9.55
CA GLN A 65 16.96 8.09 -10.68
C GLN A 65 16.27 9.21 -11.46
N ARG A 66 16.05 9.00 -12.76
CA ARG A 66 15.63 10.05 -13.70
C ARG A 66 14.33 10.77 -13.33
N ILE A 67 13.40 10.10 -12.61
CA ILE A 67 12.12 10.69 -12.20
C ILE A 67 12.34 11.78 -11.16
N SER A 68 13.07 11.50 -10.07
CA SER A 68 13.39 12.51 -9.04
C SER A 68 14.40 13.54 -9.54
N GLN A 69 15.35 13.16 -10.41
CA GLN A 69 16.32 14.10 -10.97
C GLN A 69 15.70 15.06 -11.99
N ALA A 70 14.50 14.76 -12.52
CA ALA A 70 13.78 15.67 -13.41
C ALA A 70 13.36 16.96 -12.69
N ASP A 71 13.11 16.92 -11.38
CA ASP A 71 12.80 18.11 -10.57
C ASP A 71 13.95 19.14 -10.56
N TYR A 72 15.16 18.66 -10.80
CA TYR A 72 16.39 19.49 -10.91
C TYR A 72 16.86 19.67 -12.36
N HIS A 73 16.11 19.20 -13.34
CA HIS A 73 16.51 19.12 -14.75
C HIS A 73 17.78 18.29 -14.98
N LEU A 74 18.09 17.32 -14.10
CA LEU A 74 19.28 16.48 -14.13
C LEU A 74 19.00 15.01 -14.48
N GLN A 75 17.83 14.69 -15.02
CA GLN A 75 17.42 13.32 -15.37
C GLN A 75 18.41 12.58 -16.28
N ASP A 76 19.11 13.29 -17.15
CA ASP A 76 20.07 12.70 -18.09
C ASP A 76 21.43 12.42 -17.45
N PHE A 77 21.66 12.87 -16.22
CA PHE A 77 22.85 12.60 -15.43
C PHE A 77 22.66 11.49 -14.40
N ALA A 78 21.45 10.94 -14.28
CA ALA A 78 21.11 9.92 -13.28
C ALA A 78 22.10 8.74 -13.30
N LYS A 79 22.33 8.11 -14.45
CA LYS A 79 23.26 6.99 -14.56
C LYS A 79 24.70 7.37 -14.15
N GLN A 80 25.15 8.58 -14.52
CA GLN A 80 26.51 9.05 -14.18
C GLN A 80 26.66 9.26 -12.66
N MET A 81 25.65 9.79 -11.98
CA MET A 81 25.66 9.97 -10.52
C MET A 81 25.80 8.62 -9.82
N ASN A 82 25.10 7.60 -10.27
CA ASN A 82 25.16 6.26 -9.72
C ASN A 82 26.54 5.62 -9.91
N ILE A 83 27.08 5.67 -11.12
CA ILE A 83 28.43 5.14 -11.42
C ILE A 83 29.49 5.83 -10.56
N ALA A 84 29.45 7.17 -10.47
CA ALA A 84 30.41 7.95 -9.72
C ALA A 84 30.39 7.61 -8.22
N SER A 85 29.19 7.58 -7.63
CA SER A 85 29.04 7.25 -6.21
C SER A 85 29.48 5.82 -5.89
N ALA A 86 29.09 4.86 -6.72
CA ALA A 86 29.44 3.46 -6.51
C ALA A 86 30.94 3.23 -6.61
N ARG A 87 31.63 3.86 -7.58
CA ARG A 87 33.09 3.78 -7.71
C ARG A 87 33.83 4.39 -6.52
N MET A 88 33.42 5.57 -6.07
CA MET A 88 34.01 6.20 -4.87
C MET A 88 33.79 5.33 -3.61
N ALA A 89 32.61 4.78 -3.44
CA ALA A 89 32.30 3.90 -2.33
C ALA A 89 33.13 2.60 -2.40
N ARG A 90 33.29 2.01 -3.61
CA ARG A 90 34.10 0.81 -3.81
C ARG A 90 35.58 1.08 -3.50
N GLU A 91 36.14 2.16 -4.03
CA GLU A 91 37.52 2.56 -3.74
C GLU A 91 37.78 2.80 -2.24
N ALA A 92 36.80 3.42 -1.56
CA ALA A 92 36.87 3.58 -0.10
C ALA A 92 36.82 2.24 0.63
N ALA A 93 35.86 1.39 0.29
CA ALA A 93 35.70 0.08 0.90
C ALA A 93 36.94 -0.80 0.72
N ASP A 94 37.55 -0.81 -0.49
CA ASP A 94 38.77 -1.57 -0.77
C ASP A 94 39.95 -1.14 0.09
N ARG A 95 40.09 0.17 0.33
CA ARG A 95 41.16 0.71 1.20
C ARG A 95 41.05 0.27 2.67
N TYR A 96 39.83 0.03 3.13
CA TYR A 96 39.54 -0.37 4.50
C TYR A 96 39.27 -1.87 4.68
N SER A 97 39.22 -2.63 3.57
CA SER A 97 39.05 -4.07 3.59
C SER A 97 40.33 -4.78 4.04
N THR A 98 40.16 -5.82 4.83
CA THR A 98 41.20 -6.78 5.16
C THR A 98 40.72 -8.19 4.91
N PRO A 99 41.56 -9.21 4.77
CA PRO A 99 41.14 -10.59 4.59
C PRO A 99 40.19 -11.07 5.70
N ASP A 100 40.39 -10.61 6.94
CA ASP A 100 39.58 -11.00 8.08
C ASP A 100 38.33 -10.13 8.26
N ARG A 101 38.29 -8.96 7.60
CA ARG A 101 37.16 -8.03 7.68
C ARG A 101 36.92 -7.30 6.35
N PRO A 102 36.29 -7.95 5.40
CA PRO A 102 35.93 -7.31 4.12
C PRO A 102 34.91 -6.20 4.34
N ARG A 103 34.91 -5.19 3.46
CA ARG A 103 33.95 -4.08 3.44
C ARG A 103 33.14 -4.16 2.16
N PHE A 104 31.83 -3.91 2.31
CA PHE A 104 30.87 -4.03 1.22
C PHE A 104 30.24 -2.68 0.87
N VAL A 105 29.79 -2.58 -0.37
CA VAL A 105 29.10 -1.39 -0.90
C VAL A 105 27.66 -1.76 -1.24
N ALA A 106 26.72 -1.11 -0.59
CA ALA A 106 25.30 -1.20 -0.91
C ALA A 106 24.90 -0.07 -1.86
N GLY A 107 24.41 -0.42 -3.04
CA GLY A 107 23.84 0.53 -3.98
C GLY A 107 22.45 0.98 -3.48
N SER A 108 22.36 2.19 -2.95
CA SER A 108 21.13 2.77 -2.42
C SER A 108 20.17 3.15 -3.52
N VAL A 109 18.95 2.62 -3.48
CA VAL A 109 17.83 2.91 -4.38
C VAL A 109 16.66 3.34 -3.52
N GLY A 110 16.41 4.64 -3.46
CA GLY A 110 15.30 5.21 -2.71
C GLY A 110 13.98 5.21 -3.51
N PRO A 111 12.89 5.62 -2.88
CA PRO A 111 11.61 5.80 -3.56
C PRO A 111 11.68 7.00 -4.50
N THR A 112 10.76 7.02 -5.48
CA THR A 112 10.51 8.22 -6.26
C THR A 112 9.56 9.16 -5.51
N ASN A 113 9.46 10.41 -5.96
CA ASN A 113 8.44 11.36 -5.51
C ASN A 113 7.05 11.05 -6.05
N LYS A 114 6.90 10.02 -6.91
CA LYS A 114 5.65 9.57 -7.52
C LYS A 114 5.37 8.12 -7.18
N THR A 115 4.09 7.75 -7.16
CA THR A 115 3.64 6.39 -6.83
C THR A 115 2.84 5.76 -7.95
N CYS A 116 2.95 4.44 -8.08
CA CYS A 116 2.15 3.65 -9.02
C CYS A 116 0.79 3.21 -8.45
N SER A 117 0.64 3.20 -7.11
CA SER A 117 -0.57 2.69 -6.47
C SER A 117 -1.59 3.75 -6.07
N MET A 118 -1.17 5.02 -5.91
CA MET A 118 -2.03 6.11 -5.44
C MET A 118 -2.31 7.11 -6.56
N SER A 119 -3.54 7.66 -6.55
CA SER A 119 -3.87 8.77 -7.45
C SER A 119 -3.40 10.09 -6.87
N PRO A 120 -2.81 10.98 -7.68
CA PRO A 120 -2.52 12.36 -7.30
C PRO A 120 -3.77 13.25 -7.35
N ASP A 121 -4.87 12.76 -7.95
CA ASP A 121 -6.08 13.52 -8.19
C ASP A 121 -7.30 12.83 -7.54
N VAL A 122 -7.90 13.50 -6.57
CA VAL A 122 -9.10 13.01 -5.88
C VAL A 122 -10.30 12.91 -6.80
N SER A 123 -10.37 13.78 -7.79
CA SER A 123 -11.46 13.82 -8.76
C SER A 123 -11.36 12.69 -9.78
N ASP A 124 -10.15 12.15 -9.97
CA ASP A 124 -9.88 11.00 -10.84
C ASP A 124 -9.05 9.94 -10.11
N PRO A 125 -9.69 9.10 -9.27
CA PRO A 125 -8.99 8.07 -8.51
C PRO A 125 -8.37 6.96 -9.36
N ALA A 126 -8.72 6.86 -10.64
CA ALA A 126 -8.08 5.95 -11.58
C ALA A 126 -6.75 6.47 -12.14
N ARG A 127 -6.53 7.79 -12.06
CA ARG A 127 -5.32 8.42 -12.59
C ARG A 127 -4.08 7.99 -11.82
N ARG A 128 -2.98 7.80 -12.55
CA ARG A 128 -1.63 7.61 -12.00
C ARG A 128 -0.68 8.60 -12.66
N GLU A 129 0.28 9.12 -11.88
CA GLU A 129 1.34 9.98 -12.42
C GLU A 129 2.45 9.20 -13.08
N LEU A 130 2.52 7.91 -12.75
CA LEU A 130 3.61 7.04 -13.14
C LEU A 130 3.05 5.65 -13.44
N THR A 131 3.45 5.09 -14.57
CA THR A 131 3.16 3.70 -14.92
C THR A 131 4.24 2.77 -14.40
N TYR A 132 3.91 1.48 -14.30
CA TYR A 132 4.88 0.43 -13.97
C TYR A 132 6.10 0.46 -14.88
N ASP A 133 5.89 0.59 -16.20
CA ASP A 133 6.96 0.53 -17.20
C ASP A 133 7.88 1.76 -17.11
N GLU A 134 7.35 2.96 -16.94
CA GLU A 134 8.16 4.18 -16.77
C GLU A 134 9.02 4.11 -15.50
N LEU A 135 8.46 3.61 -14.40
CA LEU A 135 9.20 3.42 -13.16
C LEU A 135 10.26 2.32 -13.29
N TYR A 136 9.92 1.23 -13.98
CA TYR A 136 10.84 0.13 -14.26
C TYR A 136 12.07 0.60 -15.02
N ASP A 137 11.88 1.36 -16.09
CA ASP A 137 13.00 1.89 -16.90
C ASP A 137 13.88 2.82 -16.07
N ALA A 138 13.29 3.65 -15.20
CA ALA A 138 14.06 4.56 -14.34
C ALA A 138 14.91 3.81 -13.30
N TYR A 139 14.36 2.77 -12.67
CA TYR A 139 15.09 1.95 -11.72
C TYR A 139 16.13 1.06 -12.40
N LEU A 140 15.82 0.54 -13.58
CA LEU A 140 16.77 -0.27 -14.36
C LEU A 140 18.03 0.55 -14.69
N GLU A 141 17.85 1.78 -15.20
CA GLU A 141 18.97 2.70 -15.49
C GLU A 141 19.81 2.99 -14.24
N GLN A 142 19.17 3.24 -13.10
CA GLN A 142 19.84 3.48 -11.83
C GLN A 142 20.67 2.27 -11.39
N MET A 143 20.07 1.08 -11.40
CA MET A 143 20.70 -0.15 -10.92
C MET A 143 21.81 -0.62 -11.84
N GLU A 144 21.66 -0.47 -13.16
CA GLU A 144 22.77 -0.69 -14.11
C GLU A 144 23.98 0.21 -13.81
N GLY A 145 23.73 1.49 -13.50
CA GLY A 145 24.79 2.43 -13.13
C GLY A 145 25.48 2.03 -11.83
N LEU A 146 24.71 1.59 -10.82
CA LEU A 146 25.27 1.10 -9.56
C LEU A 146 26.14 -0.15 -9.75
N ILE A 147 25.64 -1.12 -10.52
CA ILE A 147 26.38 -2.37 -10.82
C ILE A 147 27.65 -2.08 -11.63
N GLU A 148 27.57 -1.19 -12.63
CA GLU A 148 28.74 -0.74 -13.41
C GLU A 148 29.78 -0.04 -12.51
N GLY A 149 29.34 0.66 -11.49
CA GLY A 149 30.20 1.31 -10.51
C GLY A 149 30.82 0.37 -9.48
N GLY A 150 30.35 -0.90 -9.39
CA GLY A 150 30.96 -1.96 -8.57
C GLY A 150 30.36 -2.13 -7.20
N VAL A 151 29.03 -2.00 -7.04
CA VAL A 151 28.33 -2.34 -5.79
C VAL A 151 28.30 -3.84 -5.55
N ASP A 152 28.31 -4.26 -4.29
CA ASP A 152 28.22 -5.66 -3.87
C ASP A 152 26.77 -6.11 -3.68
N VAL A 153 25.85 -5.18 -3.38
CA VAL A 153 24.43 -5.45 -3.08
C VAL A 153 23.56 -4.28 -3.55
N ILE A 154 22.35 -4.55 -3.98
CA ILE A 154 21.33 -3.52 -4.26
C ILE A 154 20.46 -3.37 -3.02
N LEU A 155 20.38 -2.17 -2.47
CA LEU A 155 19.54 -1.81 -1.32
C LEU A 155 18.38 -0.93 -1.77
N ILE A 156 17.18 -1.52 -1.88
CA ILE A 156 15.93 -0.79 -2.12
C ILE A 156 15.39 -0.35 -0.77
N GLU A 157 15.47 0.92 -0.46
CA GLU A 157 15.20 1.44 0.89
C GLU A 157 14.07 2.48 0.93
N THR A 158 13.54 2.70 2.14
CA THR A 158 12.47 3.67 2.40
C THR A 158 11.21 3.37 1.59
N ILE A 159 10.90 2.08 1.46
CA ILE A 159 9.73 1.60 0.72
C ILE A 159 8.47 1.99 1.46
N PHE A 160 7.65 2.85 0.87
CA PHE A 160 6.33 3.26 1.38
C PHE A 160 5.18 2.87 0.43
N ASP A 161 5.50 2.44 -0.79
CA ASP A 161 4.56 1.92 -1.79
C ASP A 161 5.01 0.54 -2.26
N SER A 162 4.16 -0.47 -2.05
CA SER A 162 4.50 -1.85 -2.34
C SER A 162 4.56 -2.14 -3.85
N LEU A 163 3.77 -1.41 -4.66
CA LEU A 163 3.85 -1.56 -6.11
C LEU A 163 5.18 -1.00 -6.64
N ASN A 164 5.60 0.17 -6.14
CA ASN A 164 6.92 0.71 -6.47
C ASN A 164 8.04 -0.25 -6.06
N ALA A 165 7.91 -0.94 -4.91
CA ALA A 165 8.88 -1.95 -4.49
C ALA A 165 8.93 -3.15 -5.44
N LYS A 166 7.77 -3.66 -5.90
CA LYS A 166 7.72 -4.76 -6.89
C LYS A 166 8.42 -4.36 -8.18
N VAL A 167 8.16 -3.14 -8.66
CA VAL A 167 8.85 -2.59 -9.84
C VAL A 167 10.37 -2.54 -9.64
N ALA A 168 10.81 -2.04 -8.47
CA ALA A 168 12.24 -1.93 -8.16
C ALA A 168 12.92 -3.31 -8.07
N VAL A 169 12.23 -4.32 -7.50
CA VAL A 169 12.76 -5.69 -7.45
C VAL A 169 12.84 -6.31 -8.85
N ASP A 170 11.82 -6.12 -9.68
CA ASP A 170 11.82 -6.59 -11.08
C ASP A 170 13.00 -5.99 -11.86
N ALA A 171 13.20 -4.68 -11.74
CA ALA A 171 14.35 -3.99 -12.34
C ALA A 171 15.69 -4.49 -11.77
N ALA A 172 15.78 -4.75 -10.45
CA ALA A 172 16.99 -5.27 -9.82
C ALA A 172 17.36 -6.67 -10.31
N VAL A 173 16.37 -7.55 -10.45
CA VAL A 173 16.55 -8.92 -10.98
C VAL A 173 17.04 -8.85 -12.44
N HIS A 174 16.49 -7.94 -13.24
CA HIS A 174 16.96 -7.75 -14.62
C HIS A 174 18.38 -7.17 -14.67
N ALA A 175 18.63 -6.09 -13.93
CA ALA A 175 19.94 -5.40 -13.94
C ALA A 175 21.09 -6.31 -13.49
N ARG A 176 20.87 -7.14 -12.47
CA ARG A 176 21.90 -8.08 -12.01
C ARG A 176 22.14 -9.23 -12.99
N GLY A 177 21.12 -9.65 -13.74
CA GLY A 177 21.20 -10.82 -14.62
C GLY A 177 21.67 -12.07 -13.85
N GLU A 178 22.69 -12.75 -14.36
CA GLU A 178 23.30 -13.94 -13.73
C GLU A 178 24.33 -13.63 -12.63
N ARG A 179 24.58 -12.33 -12.34
CA ARG A 179 25.54 -11.95 -11.30
C ARG A 179 24.98 -12.26 -9.93
N ASP A 180 25.84 -12.73 -9.02
CA ASP A 180 25.51 -12.96 -7.62
C ASP A 180 25.53 -11.63 -6.83
N ILE A 181 24.55 -10.78 -7.11
CA ILE A 181 24.32 -9.51 -6.41
C ILE A 181 23.04 -9.64 -5.58
N PRO A 182 23.13 -9.71 -4.25
CA PRO A 182 21.98 -9.78 -3.37
C PRO A 182 21.09 -8.55 -3.48
N ILE A 183 19.79 -8.74 -3.25
CA ILE A 183 18.77 -7.67 -3.20
C ILE A 183 18.27 -7.55 -1.77
N MET A 184 18.46 -6.38 -1.16
CA MET A 184 17.98 -6.03 0.17
C MET A 184 16.79 -5.09 0.05
N LEU A 185 15.72 -5.35 0.81
CA LEU A 185 14.56 -4.46 0.94
C LEU A 185 14.52 -3.82 2.31
N SER A 186 14.14 -2.55 2.37
CA SER A 186 13.93 -1.85 3.63
C SER A 186 12.67 -1.00 3.58
N VAL A 187 11.69 -1.34 4.41
CA VAL A 187 10.33 -0.79 4.43
C VAL A 187 10.23 0.35 5.42
N THR A 188 9.44 1.34 5.08
CA THR A 188 9.08 2.45 5.95
C THR A 188 7.63 2.31 6.39
N ILE A 189 7.41 2.18 7.69
CA ILE A 189 6.08 2.13 8.29
C ILE A 189 5.61 3.56 8.54
N SER A 190 4.40 3.89 8.08
CA SER A 190 3.89 5.25 8.09
C SER A 190 2.97 5.57 9.27
N ASP A 191 2.44 4.54 9.95
CA ASP A 191 1.52 4.73 11.05
C ASP A 191 1.75 3.75 12.23
N ALA A 192 1.11 4.02 13.34
CA ALA A 192 1.17 3.19 14.54
C ALA A 192 0.44 1.83 14.40
N ALA A 193 -0.35 1.64 13.33
CA ALA A 193 -0.98 0.36 13.01
C ALA A 193 -0.05 -0.57 12.21
N GLY A 194 1.17 -0.10 11.85
CA GLY A 194 2.16 -0.88 11.14
C GLY A 194 1.93 -0.96 9.63
N ARG A 195 1.28 0.06 9.04
CA ARG A 195 1.01 0.11 7.60
C ARG A 195 2.02 0.99 6.86
N THR A 196 2.26 0.63 5.61
CA THR A 196 2.93 1.50 4.64
C THR A 196 2.01 2.67 4.26
N LEU A 197 2.54 3.69 3.60
CA LEU A 197 1.75 4.84 3.15
C LEU A 197 0.65 4.41 2.14
N SER A 198 0.93 3.42 1.31
CA SER A 198 -0.06 2.84 0.38
C SER A 198 -1.11 1.95 1.06
N GLY A 199 -1.07 1.84 2.39
CA GLY A 199 -2.09 1.19 3.23
C GLY A 199 -1.86 -0.29 3.54
N GLN A 200 -0.84 -0.93 2.99
CA GLN A 200 -0.56 -2.34 3.29
C GLN A 200 -0.03 -2.55 4.71
N THR A 201 -0.49 -3.62 5.37
CA THR A 201 0.16 -4.13 6.58
C THR A 201 1.53 -4.72 6.25
N LEU A 202 2.41 -4.79 7.24
CA LEU A 202 3.75 -5.40 7.07
C LEU A 202 3.68 -6.85 6.59
N ASP A 203 2.69 -7.62 7.06
CA ASP A 203 2.46 -8.99 6.62
C ASP A 203 1.98 -9.08 5.17
N ALA A 204 1.09 -8.17 4.76
CA ALA A 204 0.63 -8.07 3.37
C ALA A 204 1.78 -7.68 2.43
N PHE A 205 2.65 -6.76 2.87
CA PHE A 205 3.87 -6.43 2.14
C PHE A 205 4.79 -7.66 1.99
N LEU A 206 5.05 -8.39 3.09
CA LEU A 206 5.86 -9.60 3.06
C LEU A 206 5.29 -10.64 2.08
N ALA A 207 3.97 -10.83 2.05
CA ALA A 207 3.30 -11.69 1.07
C ALA A 207 3.50 -11.18 -0.37
N SER A 208 3.38 -9.86 -0.61
CA SER A 208 3.52 -9.24 -1.93
C SER A 208 4.90 -9.44 -2.54
N VAL A 209 5.93 -9.62 -1.71
CA VAL A 209 7.32 -9.81 -2.17
C VAL A 209 7.84 -11.25 -1.98
N SER A 210 7.01 -12.17 -1.48
CA SER A 210 7.43 -13.53 -1.09
C SER A 210 7.93 -14.40 -2.24
N SER A 211 7.54 -14.11 -3.48
CA SER A 211 7.95 -14.87 -4.67
C SER A 211 9.28 -14.39 -5.27
N PHE A 212 9.80 -13.24 -4.80
CA PHE A 212 11.02 -12.66 -5.35
C PHE A 212 12.29 -13.18 -4.68
N PRO A 213 13.44 -13.20 -5.39
CA PRO A 213 14.71 -13.67 -4.87
C PRO A 213 15.40 -12.62 -3.98
N ILE A 214 14.80 -12.36 -2.82
CA ILE A 214 15.24 -11.36 -1.85
C ILE A 214 16.25 -12.00 -0.90
N PHE A 215 17.34 -11.28 -0.59
CA PHE A 215 18.35 -11.67 0.38
C PHE A 215 17.96 -11.27 1.80
N SER A 216 17.56 -10.00 1.97
CA SER A 216 17.14 -9.50 3.28
C SER A 216 15.94 -8.56 3.17
N ILE A 217 15.20 -8.49 4.25
CA ILE A 217 14.12 -7.52 4.44
C ILE A 217 14.35 -6.79 5.76
N GLY A 218 13.94 -5.53 5.85
CA GLY A 218 14.13 -4.77 7.07
C GLY A 218 13.25 -3.55 7.15
N LEU A 219 13.53 -2.72 8.16
CA LEU A 219 12.82 -1.48 8.41
C LEU A 219 13.81 -0.32 8.50
N ASN A 220 13.45 0.82 7.94
CA ASN A 220 14.21 2.05 8.11
C ASN A 220 13.28 3.26 8.22
N CYS A 221 13.82 4.35 8.76
CA CYS A 221 13.17 5.64 8.86
C CYS A 221 11.87 5.64 9.71
N SER A 222 11.08 6.71 9.66
CA SER A 222 9.85 7.01 10.41
C SER A 222 9.96 6.92 11.93
N PHE A 223 10.56 5.88 12.47
CA PHE A 223 10.62 5.59 13.92
C PHE A 223 12.05 5.58 14.47
N GLY A 224 12.18 5.91 15.77
CA GLY A 224 13.35 5.56 16.54
C GLY A 224 13.38 4.07 16.88
N ALA A 225 14.49 3.60 17.43
CA ALA A 225 14.69 2.17 17.68
C ALA A 225 13.60 1.54 18.58
N ARG A 226 13.18 2.25 19.62
CA ARG A 226 12.15 1.75 20.56
C ARG A 226 10.80 1.50 19.88
N GLN A 227 10.35 2.44 19.03
CA GLN A 227 9.08 2.32 18.32
C GLN A 227 9.15 1.28 17.21
N MET A 228 10.32 1.08 16.59
CA MET A 228 10.53 0.10 15.52
C MET A 228 10.51 -1.35 16.03
N LYS A 229 10.90 -1.59 17.28
CA LYS A 229 11.11 -2.93 17.86
C LYS A 229 9.91 -3.88 17.73
N PRO A 230 8.65 -3.49 17.99
CA PRO A 230 7.50 -4.39 17.82
C PRO A 230 7.37 -4.94 16.40
N TYR A 231 7.57 -4.10 15.39
CA TYR A 231 7.48 -4.47 13.98
C TYR A 231 8.66 -5.35 13.55
N LEU A 232 9.86 -5.11 14.09
CA LEU A 232 11.01 -6.01 13.89
C LEU A 232 10.76 -7.40 14.46
N LYS A 233 10.13 -7.50 15.64
CA LYS A 233 9.76 -8.80 16.22
C LYS A 233 8.81 -9.58 15.33
N GLU A 234 7.81 -8.90 14.77
CA GLU A 234 6.86 -9.54 13.85
C GLU A 234 7.57 -9.97 12.56
N LEU A 235 8.41 -9.10 12.00
CA LEU A 235 9.19 -9.41 10.80
C LEU A 235 10.13 -10.59 11.02
N ALA A 236 10.90 -10.59 12.13
CA ALA A 236 11.81 -11.67 12.48
C ALA A 236 11.10 -13.01 12.69
N ARG A 237 9.88 -13.00 13.20
CA ARG A 237 9.07 -14.22 13.41
C ARG A 237 8.60 -14.84 12.11
N ARG A 238 8.36 -14.05 11.04
CA ARG A 238 7.68 -14.52 9.81
C ARG A 238 8.57 -14.55 8.58
N ALA A 239 9.54 -13.65 8.47
CA ALA A 239 10.30 -13.49 7.24
C ALA A 239 11.34 -14.62 7.04
N PRO A 240 11.31 -15.30 5.89
CA PRO A 240 12.31 -16.32 5.55
C PRO A 240 13.58 -15.69 4.95
N TYR A 241 13.93 -14.48 5.42
CA TYR A 241 15.03 -13.64 4.95
C TYR A 241 15.86 -13.14 6.12
N TYR A 242 17.09 -12.71 5.84
CA TYR A 242 17.86 -11.94 6.82
C TYR A 242 17.18 -10.62 7.13
N ILE A 243 17.38 -10.10 8.35
CA ILE A 243 16.67 -8.91 8.84
C ILE A 243 17.64 -7.75 9.00
N SER A 244 17.26 -6.57 8.49
CA SER A 244 17.97 -5.31 8.69
C SER A 244 17.16 -4.27 9.45
N ALA A 245 17.83 -3.42 10.24
CA ALA A 245 17.18 -2.34 10.97
C ALA A 245 18.01 -1.05 10.92
N HIS A 246 17.38 0.02 10.41
CA HIS A 246 17.99 1.34 10.29
C HIS A 246 17.06 2.42 10.87
N PRO A 247 16.89 2.48 12.21
CA PRO A 247 16.05 3.47 12.86
C PRO A 247 16.65 4.89 12.78
N ASN A 248 15.79 5.89 12.93
CA ASN A 248 16.21 7.27 13.12
C ASN A 248 16.87 7.45 14.51
N ALA A 249 17.61 8.53 14.72
CA ALA A 249 18.15 8.90 16.03
C ALA A 249 17.05 9.45 16.97
N GLY A 250 16.00 8.65 17.16
CA GLY A 250 14.74 9.03 17.82
C GLY A 250 13.73 9.62 16.84
N LEU A 251 12.71 10.27 17.38
CA LEU A 251 11.79 11.10 16.59
C LEU A 251 12.33 12.54 16.55
N PRO A 252 12.10 13.29 15.46
CA PRO A 252 12.48 14.69 15.43
C PRO A 252 11.75 15.45 16.54
N ASN A 253 12.47 16.26 17.30
CA ASN A 253 11.91 17.12 18.31
C ASN A 253 11.17 18.32 17.67
N SER A 254 10.60 19.19 18.49
CA SER A 254 9.84 20.37 18.06
C SER A 254 10.64 21.38 17.22
N LEU A 255 11.97 21.25 17.15
CA LEU A 255 12.86 22.07 16.33
C LEU A 255 13.37 21.30 15.09
N GLY A 256 12.85 20.11 14.82
CA GLY A 256 13.29 19.25 13.73
C GLY A 256 14.64 18.58 13.95
N LEU A 257 15.20 18.66 15.17
CA LEU A 257 16.45 18.02 15.54
C LEU A 257 16.19 16.65 16.15
N TYR A 258 17.20 15.79 16.10
CA TYR A 258 17.14 14.46 16.69
C TYR A 258 17.83 14.48 18.07
N ASP A 259 17.12 14.02 19.10
CA ASP A 259 17.56 14.10 20.48
C ASP A 259 18.33 12.86 20.95
N GLU A 260 18.22 11.75 20.23
CA GLU A 260 18.97 10.53 20.57
C GLU A 260 20.46 10.72 20.26
N THR A 261 21.28 10.36 21.25
CA THR A 261 22.75 10.35 21.11
C THR A 261 23.23 8.91 20.88
N PRO A 262 24.50 8.72 20.45
CA PRO A 262 25.08 7.37 20.38
C PRO A 262 24.97 6.59 21.69
N GLU A 263 25.05 7.27 22.85
CA GLU A 263 24.98 6.69 24.18
C GLU A 263 23.56 6.25 24.56
N THR A 264 22.52 7.00 24.14
CA THR A 264 21.12 6.67 24.45
C THR A 264 20.54 5.64 23.50
N MET A 265 20.98 5.62 22.24
CA MET A 265 20.50 4.71 21.22
C MET A 265 21.18 3.33 21.25
N ALA A 266 22.48 3.26 21.59
CA ALA A 266 23.21 2.00 21.63
C ALA A 266 22.56 0.91 22.50
N PRO A 267 22.04 1.20 23.70
CA PRO A 267 21.30 0.20 24.49
C PRO A 267 20.04 -0.32 23.78
N GLN A 268 19.34 0.51 23.04
CA GLN A 268 18.12 0.11 22.29
C GLN A 268 18.50 -0.82 21.11
N ILE A 269 19.61 -0.55 20.43
CA ILE A 269 20.15 -1.43 19.38
C ILE A 269 20.66 -2.74 19.98
N ALA A 270 21.26 -2.69 21.16
CA ALA A 270 21.68 -3.90 21.87
C ALA A 270 20.51 -4.86 22.14
N GLU A 271 19.32 -4.33 22.43
CA GLU A 271 18.11 -5.17 22.59
C GLU A 271 17.74 -5.91 21.30
N PHE A 272 17.90 -5.29 20.10
CA PHE A 272 17.63 -5.98 18.82
C PHE A 272 18.59 -7.15 18.62
N ILE A 273 19.87 -6.93 18.96
CA ILE A 273 20.95 -7.91 18.82
C ILE A 273 20.78 -9.04 19.84
N ASP A 274 20.53 -8.69 21.10
CA ASP A 274 20.42 -9.64 22.21
C ASP A 274 19.17 -10.54 22.09
N GLU A 275 18.08 -10.02 21.54
CA GLU A 275 16.87 -10.78 21.23
C GLU A 275 16.98 -11.57 19.91
N GLY A 276 18.09 -11.47 19.18
CA GLY A 276 18.29 -12.19 17.92
C GLY A 276 17.33 -11.76 16.80
N LEU A 277 16.96 -10.47 16.74
CA LEU A 277 15.99 -9.95 15.78
C LEU A 277 16.59 -9.55 14.44
N VAL A 278 17.92 -9.33 14.37
CA VAL A 278 18.57 -8.66 13.25
C VAL A 278 19.86 -9.35 12.80
N ASN A 279 20.21 -9.15 11.53
CA ASN A 279 21.50 -9.54 10.93
C ASN A 279 22.32 -8.29 10.56
N VAL A 280 21.66 -7.20 10.20
CA VAL A 280 22.27 -5.93 9.85
C VAL A 280 21.67 -4.83 10.70
N VAL A 281 22.51 -4.02 11.31
CA VAL A 281 22.11 -2.84 12.08
C VAL A 281 22.82 -1.60 11.56
N GLY A 282 22.09 -0.51 11.53
CA GLY A 282 22.63 0.78 11.11
C GLY A 282 21.77 1.91 11.68
N GLY A 283 21.66 2.97 10.92
CA GLY A 283 20.82 4.11 11.27
C GLY A 283 20.38 4.88 10.03
N CYS A 284 19.32 5.65 10.18
CA CYS A 284 18.76 6.50 9.15
C CYS A 284 18.92 7.98 9.54
N CYS A 285 17.84 8.77 9.54
CA CYS A 285 17.89 10.20 9.83
C CYS A 285 18.46 10.50 11.22
N GLY A 286 19.30 11.54 11.31
CA GLY A 286 19.95 11.96 12.57
C GLY A 286 21.14 11.11 12.99
N THR A 287 21.42 9.96 12.37
CA THR A 287 22.57 9.13 12.75
C THR A 287 23.85 9.54 12.02
N THR A 288 24.96 9.46 12.75
CA THR A 288 26.31 9.83 12.30
C THR A 288 27.27 8.64 12.46
N PRO A 289 28.53 8.75 11.97
CA PRO A 289 29.55 7.73 12.22
C PRO A 289 29.74 7.35 13.71
N ASP A 290 29.49 8.28 14.63
CA ASP A 290 29.63 8.03 16.08
C ASP A 290 28.62 6.99 16.59
N PHE A 291 27.41 6.94 16.01
CA PHE A 291 26.44 5.89 16.33
C PHE A 291 26.96 4.51 15.89
N ILE A 292 27.51 4.44 14.66
CA ILE A 292 28.05 3.19 14.14
C ILE A 292 29.22 2.71 14.99
N ALA A 293 30.10 3.60 15.42
CA ALA A 293 31.20 3.26 16.32
C ALA A 293 30.73 2.64 17.65
N LYS A 294 29.54 3.04 18.14
CA LYS A 294 28.96 2.44 19.35
C LYS A 294 28.29 1.07 19.08
N TYR A 295 27.84 0.83 17.85
CA TYR A 295 27.16 -0.45 17.53
C TYR A 295 28.15 -1.58 17.31
N VAL A 296 29.34 -1.29 16.74
CA VAL A 296 30.35 -2.31 16.45
C VAL A 296 30.68 -3.20 17.65
N PRO A 297 30.93 -2.68 18.85
CA PRO A 297 31.21 -3.54 20.02
C PRO A 297 30.02 -4.42 20.44
N LEU A 298 28.80 -3.99 20.13
CA LEU A 298 27.58 -4.73 20.52
C LEU A 298 27.42 -6.04 19.76
N THR A 299 28.02 -6.14 18.57
CA THR A 299 27.88 -7.33 17.70
C THR A 299 28.90 -8.43 18.02
N VAL A 300 29.96 -8.11 18.79
CA VAL A 300 31.04 -9.06 19.05
C VAL A 300 30.55 -10.26 19.87
N GLY A 301 30.70 -11.46 19.31
CA GLY A 301 30.33 -12.73 19.96
C GLY A 301 28.81 -12.98 20.01
N LYS A 302 28.01 -12.16 19.33
CA LYS A 302 26.56 -12.34 19.27
C LYS A 302 26.19 -13.24 18.11
N GLN A 303 25.08 -13.96 18.26
CA GLN A 303 24.50 -14.77 17.19
C GLN A 303 23.53 -13.93 16.36
N PRO A 304 23.67 -13.92 15.03
CA PRO A 304 22.75 -13.20 14.16
C PRO A 304 21.39 -13.90 14.11
N HIS A 305 20.37 -13.15 13.70
CA HIS A 305 19.03 -13.69 13.44
C HIS A 305 19.08 -14.87 12.47
N GLN A 306 18.29 -15.90 12.75
CA GLN A 306 18.09 -17.02 11.83
C GLN A 306 16.77 -16.81 11.09
N PRO A 307 16.78 -16.75 9.74
CA PRO A 307 15.56 -16.60 8.97
C PRO A 307 14.50 -17.64 9.34
N ALA A 308 13.25 -17.22 9.38
CA ALA A 308 12.14 -18.15 9.56
C ALA A 308 12.06 -19.16 8.40
N PRO A 309 11.52 -20.34 8.61
CA PRO A 309 11.29 -21.27 7.49
C PRO A 309 10.33 -20.65 6.48
N LYS A 310 10.49 -20.95 5.18
CA LYS A 310 9.53 -20.54 4.17
C LYS A 310 8.16 -21.12 4.50
N SER A 311 7.12 -20.29 4.36
CA SER A 311 5.75 -20.74 4.58
C SER A 311 5.37 -21.81 3.57
N GLU A 312 4.73 -22.89 4.05
CA GLU A 312 4.09 -23.89 3.21
C GLU A 312 2.65 -23.49 2.84
N SER A 313 2.12 -22.42 3.46
CA SER A 313 0.83 -21.86 3.15
C SER A 313 0.91 -20.97 1.89
N MET A 314 -0.18 -20.92 1.11
CA MET A 314 -0.34 -19.88 0.11
C MET A 314 -0.56 -18.54 0.82
N LEU A 315 0.22 -17.53 0.46
CA LEU A 315 0.10 -16.17 0.95
C LEU A 315 -0.42 -15.29 -0.19
N LEU A 316 -1.59 -14.71 -0.03
CA LEU A 316 -2.15 -13.71 -0.93
C LEU A 316 -2.34 -12.40 -0.17
N SER A 317 -2.40 -11.28 -0.87
CA SER A 317 -2.65 -10.00 -0.21
C SER A 317 -3.36 -8.99 -1.10
N GLY A 318 -4.26 -8.24 -0.49
CA GLY A 318 -4.61 -6.89 -0.86
C GLY A 318 -3.84 -5.92 0.04
N LEU A 319 -4.55 -5.03 0.75
CA LEU A 319 -3.97 -4.24 1.85
C LEU A 319 -3.74 -5.10 3.11
N ASP A 320 -4.51 -6.17 3.26
CA ASP A 320 -4.39 -7.13 4.35
C ASP A 320 -3.90 -8.49 3.80
N LEU A 321 -3.29 -9.30 4.68
CA LEU A 321 -2.84 -10.64 4.36
C LEU A 321 -4.02 -11.62 4.33
N LEU A 322 -4.07 -12.46 3.31
CA LEU A 322 -4.87 -13.69 3.26
C LEU A 322 -3.94 -14.90 3.23
N GLU A 323 -3.87 -15.63 4.34
CA GLU A 323 -3.08 -16.86 4.47
C GLU A 323 -3.98 -18.09 4.34
N ILE A 324 -3.68 -18.95 3.36
CA ILE A 324 -4.42 -20.19 3.11
C ILE A 324 -3.54 -21.35 3.52
N LYS A 325 -3.87 -21.93 4.67
CA LYS A 325 -3.11 -23.06 5.25
C LYS A 325 -3.41 -24.35 4.51
N SER A 326 -2.35 -25.06 4.13
CA SER A 326 -2.53 -26.41 3.62
C SER A 326 -3.02 -27.34 4.74
N PRO A 327 -4.08 -28.14 4.52
CA PRO A 327 -4.56 -29.08 5.54
C PRO A 327 -3.52 -30.13 5.95
N PHE A 328 -2.44 -30.32 5.19
CA PHE A 328 -1.35 -31.24 5.50
C PHE A 328 -0.29 -30.68 6.47
N THR A 329 -0.31 -29.39 6.81
CA THR A 329 0.62 -28.77 7.74
C THR A 329 0.16 -28.79 9.20
N LEU A 330 -0.96 -29.43 9.51
CA LEU A 330 -1.27 -29.79 10.88
C LEU A 330 -0.23 -30.80 11.37
N ASP A 331 0.74 -30.29 12.12
CA ASP A 331 1.86 -31.04 12.69
C ASP A 331 1.33 -32.20 13.58
N LEU A 332 1.11 -33.33 12.95
CA LEU A 332 0.79 -34.59 13.62
C LEU A 332 1.87 -34.98 14.65
N ARG A 333 3.10 -34.43 14.56
CA ARG A 333 4.20 -34.70 15.48
C ARG A 333 4.06 -33.96 16.80
N SER A 334 3.61 -32.68 16.80
CA SER A 334 3.45 -31.92 18.04
C SER A 334 2.20 -32.34 18.83
N SER A 335 1.13 -32.77 18.13
CA SER A 335 -0.11 -33.25 18.76
C SER A 335 0.00 -34.66 19.35
N LEU A 336 0.89 -35.50 18.81
CA LEU A 336 1.10 -36.88 19.31
C LEU A 336 2.04 -36.96 20.51
N LEU A 337 2.87 -35.94 20.74
CA LEU A 337 3.82 -35.90 21.86
C LEU A 337 3.22 -35.44 23.20
N THR A 338 1.97 -34.96 23.19
CA THR A 338 1.30 -34.41 24.40
C THR A 338 0.07 -35.19 24.84
N LEU A 339 -0.21 -36.39 24.27
CA LEU A 339 -1.38 -37.18 24.62
C LEU A 339 -1.04 -38.24 25.70
N ASP A 340 -1.49 -37.96 26.89
CA ASP A 340 -1.63 -38.97 27.95
C ASP A 340 -2.66 -40.04 27.54
N ASN A 341 -2.37 -41.32 27.88
CA ASN A 341 -3.01 -42.51 27.34
C ASN A 341 -4.52 -42.69 27.57
N ASP A 342 -5.21 -41.79 28.25
CA ASP A 342 -6.64 -41.99 28.60
C ASP A 342 -7.67 -41.13 27.79
N GLN A 343 -7.22 -40.35 26.81
CA GLN A 343 -8.15 -39.51 26.03
C GLN A 343 -8.12 -39.75 24.50
N THR A 344 -7.60 -40.88 24.05
CA THR A 344 -7.32 -41.17 22.64
C THR A 344 -8.55 -41.15 21.72
N SER A 345 -9.74 -41.50 22.21
CA SER A 345 -10.95 -41.63 21.39
C SER A 345 -11.66 -40.27 21.14
N LEU A 346 -11.61 -39.33 22.10
CA LEU A 346 -12.19 -37.99 21.94
C LEU A 346 -11.27 -37.06 21.11
N SER A 347 -9.96 -37.23 21.21
CA SER A 347 -8.97 -36.47 20.45
C SER A 347 -8.92 -36.86 18.98
N LEU A 348 -9.13 -38.13 18.63
CA LEU A 348 -9.26 -38.59 17.24
C LEU A 348 -10.52 -38.05 16.56
N LEU A 349 -11.63 -37.90 17.29
CA LEU A 349 -12.85 -37.26 16.78
C LEU A 349 -12.69 -35.74 16.61
N SER A 350 -11.96 -35.09 17.48
CA SER A 350 -11.65 -33.64 17.35
C SER A 350 -10.58 -33.37 16.26
N LEU A 351 -9.58 -34.27 16.13
CA LEU A 351 -8.59 -34.24 15.05
C LEU A 351 -9.27 -34.49 13.69
N ASN A 352 -10.19 -35.49 13.61
CA ASN A 352 -10.97 -35.72 12.39
C ASN A 352 -11.87 -34.52 12.04
N ARG A 353 -12.40 -33.78 13.02
CA ARG A 353 -13.14 -32.54 12.79
C ARG A 353 -12.24 -31.40 12.32
N SER A 354 -11.00 -31.27 12.82
CA SER A 354 -10.07 -30.22 12.38
C SER A 354 -9.37 -30.59 11.05
N LEU A 355 -9.24 -31.85 10.69
CA LEU A 355 -8.74 -32.30 9.39
C LEU A 355 -9.74 -32.02 8.24
N HIS A 356 -11.04 -31.83 8.55
CA HIS A 356 -12.08 -31.52 7.57
C HIS A 356 -12.42 -30.03 7.47
N GLN A 357 -11.75 -29.15 8.24
CA GLN A 357 -11.92 -27.70 8.17
C GLN A 357 -10.69 -27.04 7.55
N SER A 358 -10.42 -27.31 6.27
CA SER A 358 -9.71 -26.34 5.44
C SER A 358 -10.68 -25.17 5.21
N PRO A 359 -10.33 -23.91 5.55
CA PRO A 359 -11.21 -22.79 5.29
C PRO A 359 -11.35 -22.66 3.77
N PHE A 360 -12.56 -22.85 3.27
CA PHE A 360 -12.90 -22.64 1.87
C PHE A 360 -12.77 -21.16 1.51
N THR A 361 -12.07 -20.85 0.42
CA THR A 361 -11.83 -19.49 -0.03
C THR A 361 -12.83 -19.11 -1.12
N ASN A 362 -13.78 -18.25 -0.76
CA ASN A 362 -14.76 -17.70 -1.70
C ASN A 362 -14.09 -16.66 -2.61
N ILE A 363 -14.16 -16.89 -3.92
CA ILE A 363 -13.80 -15.93 -4.95
C ILE A 363 -15.08 -15.36 -5.54
N GLY A 364 -15.31 -14.06 -5.36
CA GLY A 364 -16.54 -13.38 -5.81
C GLY A 364 -16.59 -13.20 -7.31
N GLU A 365 -17.62 -13.75 -7.98
CA GLU A 365 -17.76 -13.82 -9.45
C GLU A 365 -18.47 -12.62 -10.10
N ARG A 366 -18.93 -11.62 -9.33
CA ARG A 366 -19.85 -10.60 -9.86
C ARG A 366 -19.18 -9.44 -10.58
N CYS A 367 -17.86 -9.28 -10.50
CA CYS A 367 -17.08 -8.30 -11.27
C CYS A 367 -16.55 -8.88 -12.58
N ASN A 368 -17.29 -9.79 -13.18
CA ASN A 368 -17.02 -10.43 -14.45
C ASN A 368 -18.06 -10.02 -15.50
N VAL A 369 -17.62 -9.33 -16.57
CA VAL A 369 -18.51 -8.80 -17.62
C VAL A 369 -19.20 -9.92 -18.42
N ALA A 370 -18.59 -11.09 -18.55
CA ALA A 370 -19.18 -12.24 -19.21
C ALA A 370 -20.28 -12.91 -18.35
N GLY A 371 -20.10 -12.90 -17.03
CA GLY A 371 -21.02 -13.53 -16.06
C GLY A 371 -22.12 -12.63 -15.52
N SER A 372 -21.93 -11.31 -15.51
CA SER A 372 -22.84 -10.33 -14.90
C SER A 372 -23.32 -9.27 -15.88
N ARG A 373 -24.56 -9.38 -16.35
CA ARG A 373 -25.17 -8.38 -17.26
C ARG A 373 -25.24 -6.98 -16.65
N LYS A 374 -25.47 -6.87 -15.33
CA LYS A 374 -25.49 -5.58 -14.64
C LYS A 374 -24.09 -4.95 -14.66
N PHE A 375 -23.07 -5.71 -14.30
CA PHE A 375 -21.69 -5.22 -14.29
C PHE A 375 -21.23 -4.80 -15.69
N LEU A 376 -21.46 -5.62 -16.73
CA LEU A 376 -21.17 -5.28 -18.12
C LEU A 376 -21.81 -3.95 -18.55
N ARG A 377 -23.10 -3.74 -18.21
CA ARG A 377 -23.78 -2.49 -18.55
C ARG A 377 -23.10 -1.30 -17.87
N LEU A 378 -22.80 -1.40 -16.59
CA LEU A 378 -22.16 -0.32 -15.82
C LEU A 378 -20.77 0.05 -16.37
N ILE A 379 -19.96 -0.95 -16.75
CA ILE A 379 -18.66 -0.70 -17.38
C ILE A 379 -18.84 -0.01 -18.76
N LYS A 380 -19.78 -0.48 -19.59
CA LYS A 380 -20.08 0.17 -20.89
C LYS A 380 -20.57 1.61 -20.76
N GLU A 381 -21.34 1.90 -19.72
CA GLU A 381 -21.87 3.24 -19.42
C GLU A 381 -20.83 4.09 -18.65
N ARG A 382 -19.67 3.53 -18.28
CA ARG A 382 -18.63 4.13 -17.42
C ARG A 382 -19.16 4.58 -16.05
N ASN A 383 -20.20 3.90 -15.57
CA ASN A 383 -20.72 4.09 -14.21
C ASN A 383 -19.90 3.25 -13.22
N TYR A 384 -18.64 3.66 -13.03
CA TYR A 384 -17.69 2.92 -12.18
C TYR A 384 -18.08 2.97 -10.71
N GLU A 385 -18.80 3.98 -10.27
CA GLU A 385 -19.24 4.09 -8.88
C GLU A 385 -20.18 2.94 -8.51
N GLU A 386 -21.22 2.69 -9.33
CA GLU A 386 -22.09 1.53 -9.11
C GLU A 386 -21.37 0.20 -9.33
N ALA A 387 -20.38 0.16 -10.25
CA ALA A 387 -19.57 -1.04 -10.47
C ALA A 387 -18.73 -1.39 -9.23
N LEU A 388 -18.12 -0.39 -8.57
CA LEU A 388 -17.38 -0.56 -7.30
C LEU A 388 -18.30 -1.02 -6.16
N GLN A 389 -19.56 -0.63 -6.15
CA GLN A 389 -20.52 -1.13 -5.16
C GLN A 389 -20.79 -2.63 -5.32
N ILE A 390 -20.76 -3.16 -6.55
CA ILE A 390 -20.84 -4.60 -6.77
C ILE A 390 -19.62 -5.29 -6.15
N ALA A 391 -18.43 -4.75 -6.33
CA ALA A 391 -17.21 -5.27 -5.72
C ALA A 391 -17.26 -5.21 -4.19
N ARG A 392 -17.67 -4.06 -3.63
CA ARG A 392 -17.82 -3.88 -2.18
C ARG A 392 -18.82 -4.85 -1.59
N LYS A 393 -19.99 -4.98 -2.20
CA LYS A 393 -21.01 -5.92 -1.73
C LYS A 393 -20.49 -7.35 -1.66
N GLN A 394 -19.68 -7.79 -2.63
CA GLN A 394 -19.09 -9.13 -2.58
C GLN A 394 -18.17 -9.32 -1.37
N VAL A 395 -17.34 -8.30 -1.04
CA VAL A 395 -16.47 -8.35 0.15
C VAL A 395 -17.30 -8.36 1.43
N ASP A 396 -18.36 -7.55 1.50
CA ASP A 396 -19.28 -7.49 2.64
C ASP A 396 -20.06 -8.82 2.81
N ASP A 397 -20.41 -9.48 1.72
CA ASP A 397 -21.06 -10.79 1.70
C ASP A 397 -20.08 -11.96 1.95
N GLY A 398 -18.78 -11.69 2.21
CA GLY A 398 -17.80 -12.68 2.64
C GLY A 398 -16.85 -13.19 1.54
N ALA A 399 -16.75 -12.53 0.39
CA ALA A 399 -15.70 -12.84 -0.57
C ALA A 399 -14.32 -12.54 0.02
N LEU A 400 -13.42 -13.51 -0.05
CA LEU A 400 -12.03 -13.39 0.40
C LEU A 400 -11.09 -12.97 -0.75
N VAL A 401 -11.53 -13.16 -1.99
CA VAL A 401 -10.87 -12.75 -3.24
C VAL A 401 -11.96 -12.23 -4.17
N ILE A 402 -11.66 -11.25 -5.03
CA ILE A 402 -12.59 -10.78 -6.08
C ILE A 402 -12.02 -11.13 -7.44
N ASP A 403 -12.80 -11.87 -8.24
CA ASP A 403 -12.53 -12.12 -9.65
C ASP A 403 -12.93 -10.91 -10.50
N ILE A 404 -12.02 -10.44 -11.36
CA ILE A 404 -12.23 -9.29 -12.23
C ILE A 404 -11.95 -9.68 -13.68
N ASN A 405 -12.99 -9.62 -14.51
CA ASN A 405 -12.91 -9.92 -15.93
C ASN A 405 -13.58 -8.81 -16.77
N MET A 406 -12.86 -8.32 -17.78
CA MET A 406 -13.31 -7.26 -18.69
C MET A 406 -13.41 -7.74 -20.15
N ASP A 407 -13.42 -9.04 -20.38
CA ASP A 407 -13.44 -9.63 -21.71
C ASP A 407 -14.84 -9.51 -22.36
N ASP A 408 -15.04 -8.46 -23.14
CA ASP A 408 -16.22 -8.27 -24.01
C ASP A 408 -15.77 -7.74 -25.38
N GLY A 409 -16.44 -8.16 -26.43
CA GLY A 409 -16.04 -7.80 -27.80
C GLY A 409 -16.22 -6.31 -28.15
N LEU A 410 -16.92 -5.53 -27.31
CA LEU A 410 -17.18 -4.10 -27.51
C LEU A 410 -16.43 -3.21 -26.50
N LEU A 411 -15.61 -3.81 -25.59
CA LEU A 411 -14.80 -3.10 -24.61
C LEU A 411 -13.32 -3.13 -25.02
N ASP A 412 -12.60 -2.08 -24.70
CA ASP A 412 -11.14 -2.14 -24.56
C ASP A 412 -10.81 -2.80 -23.23
N ALA A 413 -10.77 -4.13 -23.23
CA ALA A 413 -10.59 -4.92 -22.01
C ALA A 413 -9.33 -4.54 -21.23
N LYS A 414 -8.24 -4.15 -21.92
CA LYS A 414 -6.99 -3.73 -21.30
C LYS A 414 -7.14 -2.39 -20.57
N ALA A 415 -7.71 -1.40 -21.23
CA ALA A 415 -7.93 -0.09 -20.61
C ALA A 415 -8.93 -0.17 -19.46
N GLU A 416 -10.01 -0.95 -19.61
CA GLU A 416 -11.02 -1.12 -18.56
C GLU A 416 -10.48 -1.90 -17.36
N MET A 417 -9.63 -2.93 -17.55
CA MET A 417 -8.96 -3.67 -16.48
C MET A 417 -8.08 -2.72 -15.66
N VAL A 418 -7.22 -1.93 -16.32
CA VAL A 418 -6.35 -0.95 -15.65
C VAL A 418 -7.17 0.09 -14.89
N THR A 419 -8.20 0.66 -15.53
CA THR A 419 -9.05 1.68 -14.91
C THR A 419 -9.74 1.12 -13.66
N PHE A 420 -10.36 -0.05 -13.75
CA PHE A 420 -11.12 -0.63 -12.64
C PHE A 420 -10.22 -1.07 -11.48
N LEU A 421 -9.05 -1.66 -11.77
CA LEU A 421 -8.07 -2.00 -10.73
C LEU A 421 -7.50 -0.77 -10.03
N ASN A 422 -7.24 0.31 -10.76
CA ASN A 422 -6.80 1.57 -10.18
C ASN A 422 -7.89 2.20 -9.29
N LEU A 423 -9.16 2.08 -9.68
CA LEU A 423 -10.29 2.51 -8.85
C LEU A 423 -10.40 1.66 -7.58
N ILE A 424 -10.28 0.33 -7.68
CA ILE A 424 -10.26 -0.57 -6.51
C ILE A 424 -9.14 -0.19 -5.55
N ALA A 425 -7.94 0.13 -6.04
CA ALA A 425 -6.82 0.54 -5.20
C ALA A 425 -7.13 1.78 -4.35
N SER A 426 -8.06 2.62 -4.79
CA SER A 426 -8.54 3.81 -4.06
C SER A 426 -9.73 3.54 -3.13
N GLU A 427 -10.19 2.28 -3.03
CA GLU A 427 -11.33 1.83 -2.23
C GLU A 427 -10.87 0.83 -1.15
N PRO A 428 -10.46 1.28 0.04
CA PRO A 428 -9.82 0.41 1.05
C PRO A 428 -10.66 -0.79 1.49
N GLU A 429 -11.98 -0.65 1.53
CA GLU A 429 -12.88 -1.76 1.89
C GLU A 429 -12.85 -2.88 0.84
N ILE A 430 -12.57 -2.54 -0.42
CA ILE A 430 -12.42 -3.52 -1.49
C ILE A 430 -10.95 -3.96 -1.59
N ALA A 431 -10.02 -3.00 -1.58
CA ALA A 431 -8.58 -3.25 -1.74
C ALA A 431 -7.96 -4.10 -0.61
N ARG A 432 -8.65 -4.25 0.53
CA ARG A 432 -8.17 -5.10 1.64
C ARG A 432 -8.04 -6.57 1.26
N VAL A 433 -8.86 -7.07 0.33
CA VAL A 433 -8.78 -8.45 -0.16
C VAL A 433 -7.93 -8.53 -1.44
N PRO A 434 -7.26 -9.67 -1.71
CA PRO A 434 -6.57 -9.88 -2.97
C PRO A 434 -7.55 -9.94 -4.14
N VAL A 435 -7.07 -9.62 -5.34
CA VAL A 435 -7.83 -9.72 -6.58
C VAL A 435 -7.37 -10.91 -7.42
N MET A 436 -8.29 -11.51 -8.15
CA MET A 436 -8.01 -12.46 -9.22
C MET A 436 -8.17 -11.72 -10.56
N ILE A 437 -7.11 -11.68 -11.35
CA ILE A 437 -7.11 -11.04 -12.68
C ILE A 437 -7.46 -12.12 -13.69
N ASP A 438 -8.65 -12.01 -14.26
CA ASP A 438 -9.21 -12.98 -15.19
C ASP A 438 -9.32 -12.40 -16.60
N SER A 439 -8.66 -13.02 -17.56
CA SER A 439 -8.80 -12.70 -18.97
C SER A 439 -8.32 -13.84 -19.85
N SER A 440 -8.95 -13.98 -21.01
CA SER A 440 -8.49 -14.85 -22.10
C SER A 440 -7.32 -14.24 -22.90
N LYS A 441 -6.98 -12.96 -22.66
CA LYS A 441 -5.94 -12.22 -23.39
C LYS A 441 -4.76 -11.95 -22.47
N TRP A 442 -3.58 -12.43 -22.86
CA TRP A 442 -2.38 -12.31 -22.04
C TRP A 442 -1.95 -10.86 -21.76
N ASP A 443 -2.11 -9.98 -22.74
CA ASP A 443 -1.77 -8.56 -22.58
C ASP A 443 -2.69 -7.83 -21.58
N VAL A 444 -3.96 -8.27 -21.41
CA VAL A 444 -4.88 -7.79 -20.38
C VAL A 444 -4.43 -8.26 -18.99
N ILE A 445 -4.05 -9.54 -18.87
CA ILE A 445 -3.50 -10.09 -17.61
C ILE A 445 -2.27 -9.31 -17.18
N MET A 446 -1.31 -9.12 -18.09
CA MET A 446 -0.07 -8.40 -17.79
C MET A 446 -0.32 -6.93 -17.43
N ALA A 447 -1.27 -6.27 -18.09
CA ALA A 447 -1.65 -4.91 -17.73
C ALA A 447 -2.28 -4.83 -16.34
N GLY A 448 -3.13 -5.79 -15.98
CA GLY A 448 -3.72 -5.90 -14.65
C GLY A 448 -2.68 -6.14 -13.55
N LEU A 449 -1.74 -7.06 -13.77
CA LEU A 449 -0.66 -7.35 -12.82
C LEU A 449 0.21 -6.12 -12.51
N LYS A 450 0.40 -5.23 -13.47
CA LYS A 450 1.15 -3.97 -13.31
C LYS A 450 0.42 -2.91 -12.48
N CYS A 451 -0.86 -3.12 -12.14
CA CYS A 451 -1.65 -2.19 -11.32
C CYS A 451 -1.82 -2.63 -9.86
N VAL A 452 -1.47 -3.89 -9.53
CA VAL A 452 -1.79 -4.48 -8.23
C VAL A 452 -0.57 -4.50 -7.31
N GLN A 453 -0.68 -3.81 -6.18
CA GLN A 453 0.39 -3.78 -5.16
C GLN A 453 0.51 -5.09 -4.37
N GLY A 454 -0.62 -5.78 -4.13
CA GLY A 454 -0.65 -7.06 -3.41
C GLY A 454 -0.22 -8.26 -4.22
N LYS A 455 -0.23 -9.44 -3.58
CA LYS A 455 -0.06 -10.73 -4.25
C LYS A 455 -1.42 -11.21 -4.74
N SER A 456 -1.66 -11.10 -6.04
CA SER A 456 -2.88 -11.46 -6.75
C SER A 456 -2.86 -12.90 -7.26
N ILE A 457 -3.99 -13.33 -7.85
CA ILE A 457 -4.11 -14.60 -8.60
C ILE A 457 -4.31 -14.26 -10.08
N VAL A 458 -3.66 -15.01 -10.95
CA VAL A 458 -3.90 -14.97 -12.40
C VAL A 458 -4.86 -16.08 -12.80
N ASN A 459 -5.93 -15.76 -13.49
CA ASN A 459 -6.88 -16.71 -14.06
C ASN A 459 -6.92 -16.49 -15.59
N SER A 460 -6.28 -17.33 -16.41
CA SER A 460 -5.57 -18.55 -16.11
C SER A 460 -4.48 -18.82 -17.17
N ILE A 461 -3.65 -19.82 -16.93
CA ILE A 461 -2.78 -20.41 -17.94
C ILE A 461 -3.19 -21.85 -18.24
N SER A 462 -2.84 -22.35 -19.39
CA SER A 462 -3.10 -23.73 -19.79
C SER A 462 -2.14 -24.22 -20.88
N LEU A 463 -2.09 -25.54 -21.08
CA LEU A 463 -1.30 -26.18 -22.15
C LEU A 463 -1.99 -26.12 -23.54
N LYS A 464 -3.08 -25.39 -23.69
CA LYS A 464 -3.85 -25.30 -24.93
C LYS A 464 -3.00 -24.85 -26.13
N GLU A 465 -2.11 -23.90 -25.92
CA GLU A 465 -1.21 -23.34 -26.93
C GLU A 465 0.19 -23.98 -26.93
N GLY A 466 0.35 -25.10 -26.19
CA GLY A 466 1.58 -25.84 -26.08
C GLY A 466 2.47 -25.42 -24.90
N GLU A 467 3.52 -26.22 -24.64
CA GLU A 467 4.40 -26.08 -23.47
C GLU A 467 5.21 -24.77 -23.49
N GLU A 468 5.68 -24.32 -24.64
CA GLU A 468 6.51 -23.12 -24.75
C GLU A 468 5.77 -21.87 -24.29
N VAL A 469 4.53 -21.67 -24.75
CA VAL A 469 3.66 -20.56 -24.34
C VAL A 469 3.31 -20.69 -22.87
N PHE A 470 2.95 -21.88 -22.41
CA PHE A 470 2.65 -22.16 -21.01
C PHE A 470 3.80 -21.78 -20.08
N LEU A 471 5.02 -22.20 -20.40
CA LEU A 471 6.23 -21.89 -19.62
C LEU A 471 6.56 -20.38 -19.66
N SER A 472 6.35 -19.72 -20.80
CA SER A 472 6.55 -18.27 -20.91
C SER A 472 5.57 -17.52 -19.99
N HIS A 473 4.28 -17.84 -20.06
CA HIS A 473 3.25 -17.23 -19.21
C HIS A 473 3.53 -17.51 -17.72
N ALA A 474 3.93 -18.72 -17.36
CA ALA A 474 4.27 -19.08 -16.00
C ALA A 474 5.46 -18.26 -15.45
N ARG A 475 6.49 -18.03 -16.27
CA ARG A 475 7.63 -17.16 -15.88
C ARG A 475 7.20 -15.71 -15.68
N ASP A 476 6.31 -15.19 -16.52
CA ASP A 476 5.76 -13.84 -16.37
C ASP A 476 4.97 -13.70 -15.05
N VAL A 477 4.10 -14.68 -14.74
CA VAL A 477 3.34 -14.69 -13.48
C VAL A 477 4.27 -14.72 -12.27
N LEU A 478 5.29 -15.60 -12.31
CA LEU A 478 6.28 -15.70 -11.23
C LEU A 478 7.07 -14.39 -11.08
N ARG A 479 7.48 -13.77 -12.19
CA ARG A 479 8.16 -12.47 -12.22
C ARG A 479 7.30 -11.36 -11.61
N MET A 480 5.99 -11.38 -11.85
CA MET A 480 5.06 -10.41 -11.27
C MET A 480 4.64 -10.74 -9.83
N GLY A 481 5.09 -11.87 -9.29
CA GLY A 481 4.86 -12.26 -7.90
C GLY A 481 3.43 -12.72 -7.61
N ALA A 482 2.70 -13.27 -8.58
CA ALA A 482 1.32 -13.72 -8.43
C ALA A 482 1.21 -15.24 -8.27
N ALA A 483 0.11 -15.72 -7.71
CA ALA A 483 -0.34 -17.10 -7.78
C ALA A 483 -1.07 -17.35 -9.12
N VAL A 484 -1.24 -18.61 -9.52
CA VAL A 484 -1.78 -18.94 -10.84
C VAL A 484 -2.84 -20.03 -10.80
N VAL A 485 -3.94 -19.80 -11.51
CA VAL A 485 -4.89 -20.85 -11.87
C VAL A 485 -4.39 -21.55 -13.13
N VAL A 486 -4.34 -22.88 -13.08
CA VAL A 486 -3.96 -23.75 -14.18
C VAL A 486 -5.18 -24.55 -14.61
N MET A 487 -5.72 -24.23 -15.77
CA MET A 487 -6.87 -24.97 -16.30
C MET A 487 -6.43 -26.29 -16.92
N CYS A 488 -7.24 -27.33 -16.70
CA CYS A 488 -7.01 -28.64 -17.32
C CYS A 488 -7.45 -28.64 -18.80
N PHE A 489 -6.70 -27.87 -19.60
CA PHE A 489 -6.74 -27.80 -21.06
C PHE A 489 -5.37 -28.12 -21.62
N ASP A 490 -5.31 -28.88 -22.70
CA ASP A 490 -4.09 -29.08 -23.47
C ASP A 490 -4.34 -28.90 -24.98
N GLU A 491 -3.37 -29.28 -25.78
CA GLU A 491 -3.42 -29.18 -27.25
C GLU A 491 -4.58 -29.98 -27.88
N GLN A 492 -5.13 -30.96 -27.15
CA GLN A 492 -6.30 -31.75 -27.58
C GLN A 492 -7.64 -31.11 -27.15
N GLY A 493 -7.60 -30.05 -26.33
CA GLY A 493 -8.77 -29.33 -25.85
C GLY A 493 -9.03 -29.50 -24.35
N GLN A 494 -10.26 -29.18 -23.95
CA GLN A 494 -10.74 -29.23 -22.57
C GLN A 494 -10.84 -30.68 -22.07
N ALA A 495 -10.29 -30.95 -20.87
CA ALA A 495 -10.47 -32.20 -20.19
C ALA A 495 -11.90 -32.37 -19.68
N THR A 496 -12.60 -33.40 -20.13
CA THR A 496 -13.96 -33.74 -19.71
C THR A 496 -14.01 -34.94 -18.77
N THR A 497 -13.06 -35.92 -18.95
CA THR A 497 -13.01 -37.12 -18.15
C THR A 497 -12.02 -36.99 -16.97
N TYR A 498 -12.19 -37.80 -15.96
CA TYR A 498 -11.29 -37.93 -14.80
C TYR A 498 -9.82 -38.14 -15.22
N GLU A 499 -9.59 -39.11 -16.13
CA GLU A 499 -8.24 -39.51 -16.57
C GLU A 499 -7.49 -38.33 -17.24
N ARG A 500 -8.19 -37.59 -18.13
CA ARG A 500 -7.61 -36.46 -18.83
C ARG A 500 -7.30 -35.30 -17.87
N ARG A 501 -8.15 -35.05 -16.88
CA ARG A 501 -7.94 -34.00 -15.87
C ARG A 501 -6.67 -34.25 -15.07
N ILE A 502 -6.44 -35.51 -14.59
CA ILE A 502 -5.26 -35.85 -13.81
C ILE A 502 -3.99 -35.89 -14.65
N GLU A 503 -4.06 -36.36 -15.90
CA GLU A 503 -2.94 -36.35 -16.84
C GLU A 503 -2.41 -34.95 -17.09
N ILE A 504 -3.30 -34.01 -17.44
CA ILE A 504 -2.96 -32.61 -17.69
C ILE A 504 -2.45 -31.92 -16.43
N ALA A 505 -3.12 -32.13 -15.29
CA ALA A 505 -2.68 -31.56 -14.01
C ALA A 505 -1.26 -32.02 -13.64
N GLN A 506 -0.95 -33.32 -13.78
CA GLN A 506 0.36 -33.85 -13.49
C GLN A 506 1.45 -33.29 -14.43
N ARG A 507 1.16 -33.19 -15.73
CA ARG A 507 2.08 -32.63 -16.73
C ARG A 507 2.36 -31.15 -16.41
N ALA A 508 1.32 -30.36 -16.22
CA ALA A 508 1.45 -28.94 -15.88
C ALA A 508 2.20 -28.69 -14.57
N TYR A 509 1.92 -29.50 -13.53
CA TYR A 509 2.62 -29.41 -12.25
C TYR A 509 4.12 -29.63 -12.39
N LYS A 510 4.55 -30.67 -13.15
CA LYS A 510 5.97 -30.93 -13.40
C LYS A 510 6.64 -29.79 -14.15
N LEU A 511 6.00 -29.26 -15.19
CA LEU A 511 6.52 -28.13 -15.95
C LEU A 511 6.71 -26.89 -15.07
N LEU A 512 5.74 -26.58 -14.22
CA LEU A 512 5.80 -25.42 -13.32
C LEU A 512 6.88 -25.58 -12.25
N THR A 513 6.92 -26.71 -11.57
CA THR A 513 7.81 -26.92 -10.43
C THR A 513 9.25 -27.22 -10.85
N GLU A 514 9.47 -28.04 -11.89
CA GLU A 514 10.79 -28.50 -12.30
C GLU A 514 11.48 -27.56 -13.31
N GLN A 515 10.73 -26.91 -14.22
CA GLN A 515 11.34 -26.08 -15.27
C GLN A 515 11.23 -24.56 -14.98
N VAL A 516 10.19 -24.11 -14.29
CA VAL A 516 10.02 -22.71 -13.93
C VAL A 516 10.49 -22.43 -12.50
N GLY A 517 10.45 -23.43 -11.61
CA GLY A 517 10.67 -23.25 -10.18
C GLY A 517 9.51 -22.54 -9.49
N PHE A 518 8.30 -22.68 -10.04
CA PHE A 518 7.08 -22.07 -9.48
C PHE A 518 6.78 -22.71 -8.10
N PRO A 519 6.50 -21.91 -7.05
CA PRO A 519 6.18 -22.47 -5.74
C PRO A 519 4.92 -23.34 -5.80
N PRO A 520 4.96 -24.59 -5.36
CA PRO A 520 3.80 -25.49 -5.41
C PRO A 520 2.55 -24.92 -4.74
N GLN A 521 2.72 -24.21 -3.63
CA GLN A 521 1.63 -23.58 -2.88
C GLN A 521 0.99 -22.37 -3.59
N ASP A 522 1.57 -21.87 -4.67
CA ASP A 522 1.01 -20.79 -5.48
C ASP A 522 0.30 -21.30 -6.76
N ILE A 523 0.16 -22.64 -6.90
CA ILE A 523 -0.51 -23.30 -8.01
C ILE A 523 -1.92 -23.70 -7.61
N ILE A 524 -2.92 -23.28 -8.39
CA ILE A 524 -4.34 -23.61 -8.22
C ILE A 524 -4.82 -24.34 -9.48
N PHE A 525 -5.19 -25.59 -9.39
CA PHE A 525 -5.77 -26.30 -10.52
C PHE A 525 -7.25 -26.04 -10.66
N ASP A 526 -7.73 -25.80 -11.88
CA ASP A 526 -9.15 -25.87 -12.25
C ASP A 526 -9.38 -27.08 -13.17
N PRO A 527 -9.93 -28.17 -12.61
CA PRO A 527 -10.28 -29.36 -13.39
C PRO A 527 -11.47 -29.19 -14.33
N ASN A 528 -11.97 -28.00 -14.50
CA ASN A 528 -13.12 -27.59 -15.29
C ASN A 528 -14.46 -28.07 -14.72
N VAL A 529 -15.21 -27.15 -14.10
CA VAL A 529 -16.61 -27.37 -13.74
C VAL A 529 -17.47 -27.23 -15.01
N LEU A 530 -18.10 -28.30 -15.42
CA LEU A 530 -18.92 -28.40 -16.61
C LEU A 530 -20.39 -28.60 -16.25
N ALA A 531 -21.28 -28.18 -17.17
CA ALA A 531 -22.72 -28.32 -16.96
C ALA A 531 -23.15 -29.81 -16.94
N ILE A 532 -23.99 -30.14 -15.95
CA ILE A 532 -24.61 -31.45 -15.83
C ILE A 532 -26.12 -31.36 -16.10
N ALA A 533 -26.80 -32.51 -16.16
CA ALA A 533 -28.22 -32.62 -16.45
C ALA A 533 -28.64 -31.85 -17.74
N THR A 534 -27.87 -32.02 -18.79
CA THR A 534 -28.07 -31.36 -20.09
C THR A 534 -28.93 -32.21 -21.05
N GLY A 535 -29.33 -33.39 -20.64
CA GLY A 535 -29.98 -34.39 -21.49
C GLY A 535 -29.00 -35.26 -22.32
N MET A 536 -27.70 -35.03 -22.21
CA MET A 536 -26.64 -35.86 -22.85
C MET A 536 -25.98 -36.77 -21.80
N GLU A 537 -25.99 -38.06 -22.04
CA GLU A 537 -25.47 -39.09 -21.11
C GLU A 537 -23.99 -38.87 -20.74
N GLU A 538 -23.17 -38.43 -21.70
CA GLU A 538 -21.76 -38.13 -21.50
C GLU A 538 -21.48 -36.99 -20.49
N HIS A 539 -22.47 -36.10 -20.27
CA HIS A 539 -22.33 -34.99 -19.32
C HIS A 539 -22.68 -35.37 -17.87
N ASN A 540 -23.29 -36.55 -17.66
CA ASN A 540 -23.76 -36.95 -16.33
C ASN A 540 -22.61 -37.17 -15.33
N ALA A 541 -21.44 -37.58 -15.79
CA ALA A 541 -20.28 -37.83 -14.93
C ALA A 541 -19.41 -36.60 -14.60
N TYR A 542 -19.63 -35.47 -15.26
CA TYR A 542 -18.73 -34.31 -15.19
C TYR A 542 -18.46 -33.78 -13.78
N ALA A 543 -19.50 -33.71 -12.94
CA ALA A 543 -19.37 -33.26 -11.57
C ALA A 543 -18.64 -34.28 -10.70
N LEU A 544 -18.99 -35.57 -10.82
CA LEU A 544 -18.31 -36.66 -10.10
C LEU A 544 -16.84 -36.74 -10.50
N ASP A 545 -16.52 -36.63 -11.78
CA ASP A 545 -15.14 -36.67 -12.28
C ASP A 545 -14.33 -35.45 -11.81
N PHE A 546 -14.95 -34.27 -11.66
CA PHE A 546 -14.32 -33.13 -11.01
C PHE A 546 -13.96 -33.42 -9.56
N ILE A 547 -14.91 -33.93 -8.79
CA ILE A 547 -14.73 -34.29 -7.36
C ILE A 547 -13.62 -35.31 -7.19
N ARG A 548 -13.57 -36.35 -8.04
CA ARG A 548 -12.50 -37.37 -8.04
C ARG A 548 -11.15 -36.79 -8.43
N ALA A 549 -11.10 -35.95 -9.46
CA ALA A 549 -9.88 -35.26 -9.88
C ALA A 549 -9.33 -34.34 -8.79
N THR A 550 -10.23 -33.65 -8.07
CA THR A 550 -9.86 -32.85 -6.89
C THR A 550 -9.13 -33.68 -5.84
N GLU A 551 -9.70 -34.81 -5.44
CA GLU A 551 -9.07 -35.73 -4.47
C GLU A 551 -7.70 -36.22 -4.95
N TRP A 552 -7.59 -36.58 -6.23
CA TRP A 552 -6.34 -37.01 -6.80
C TRP A 552 -5.26 -35.92 -6.82
N ILE A 553 -5.61 -34.71 -7.26
CA ILE A 553 -4.70 -33.55 -7.30
C ILE A 553 -4.18 -33.27 -5.89
N ARG A 554 -5.07 -33.16 -4.91
CA ARG A 554 -4.71 -32.87 -3.51
C ARG A 554 -3.82 -33.94 -2.88
N THR A 555 -3.95 -35.18 -3.33
CA THR A 555 -3.16 -36.32 -2.81
C THR A 555 -1.80 -36.46 -3.51
N ASN A 556 -1.72 -36.20 -4.82
CA ASN A 556 -0.57 -36.54 -5.64
C ASN A 556 0.28 -35.33 -6.07
N LEU A 557 -0.24 -34.09 -5.95
CA LEU A 557 0.47 -32.87 -6.30
C LEU A 557 0.67 -32.01 -5.04
N PRO A 558 1.74 -32.26 -4.25
CA PRO A 558 1.94 -31.61 -2.96
C PRO A 558 1.96 -30.10 -3.05
N GLY A 559 1.24 -29.41 -2.15
CA GLY A 559 1.14 -27.95 -2.09
C GLY A 559 0.09 -27.35 -3.04
N ALA A 560 -0.28 -28.02 -4.12
CA ALA A 560 -1.25 -27.48 -5.07
C ALA A 560 -2.67 -27.37 -4.48
N HIS A 561 -3.40 -26.35 -4.90
CA HIS A 561 -4.79 -26.04 -4.54
C HIS A 561 -5.75 -26.42 -5.68
N VAL A 562 -7.05 -26.40 -5.41
CA VAL A 562 -8.09 -26.69 -6.41
C VAL A 562 -9.19 -25.65 -6.36
N SER A 563 -9.53 -25.09 -7.51
CA SER A 563 -10.60 -24.12 -7.74
C SER A 563 -11.57 -24.61 -8.82
N GLY A 564 -12.66 -23.90 -9.00
CA GLY A 564 -13.57 -24.07 -10.13
C GLY A 564 -14.66 -23.01 -10.18
N GLY A 565 -15.13 -22.71 -11.38
CA GLY A 565 -16.25 -21.81 -11.65
C GLY A 565 -17.59 -22.52 -11.38
N VAL A 566 -18.05 -22.50 -10.13
CA VAL A 566 -19.17 -23.31 -9.66
C VAL A 566 -20.47 -23.02 -10.39
N SER A 567 -20.69 -21.77 -10.81
CA SER A 567 -21.90 -21.36 -11.57
C SER A 567 -22.10 -22.10 -12.90
N ASN A 568 -21.03 -22.68 -13.45
CA ASN A 568 -21.10 -23.46 -14.70
C ASN A 568 -21.87 -24.78 -14.54
N LEU A 569 -21.82 -25.40 -13.35
CA LEU A 569 -22.46 -26.67 -13.07
C LEU A 569 -23.95 -26.71 -13.45
N SER A 570 -24.65 -25.65 -13.08
CA SER A 570 -26.12 -25.55 -13.18
C SER A 570 -26.59 -24.76 -14.41
N PHE A 571 -25.78 -24.71 -15.48
CA PHE A 571 -26.09 -23.95 -16.67
C PHE A 571 -27.41 -24.38 -17.35
N SER A 572 -27.73 -25.66 -17.26
CA SER A 572 -28.97 -26.26 -17.76
C SER A 572 -30.23 -25.74 -17.06
N PHE A 573 -30.08 -25.20 -15.85
CA PHE A 573 -31.19 -24.72 -15.01
C PHE A 573 -31.30 -23.18 -14.96
N ARG A 574 -30.84 -22.49 -16.01
CA ARG A 574 -31.02 -21.04 -16.10
C ARG A 574 -32.48 -20.65 -16.03
N GLY A 575 -32.82 -19.76 -15.07
CA GLY A 575 -34.19 -19.33 -14.80
C GLY A 575 -34.72 -19.82 -13.44
N ASN A 576 -34.21 -20.93 -12.91
CA ASN A 576 -34.54 -21.42 -11.57
C ASN A 576 -33.39 -21.15 -10.60
N ASN A 577 -33.39 -19.98 -9.97
CA ASN A 577 -32.29 -19.53 -9.11
C ASN A 577 -32.11 -20.42 -7.87
N TYR A 578 -33.19 -20.81 -7.23
CA TYR A 578 -33.13 -21.67 -6.04
C TYR A 578 -32.48 -23.02 -6.35
N LEU A 579 -32.94 -23.68 -7.43
CA LEU A 579 -32.40 -24.98 -7.79
C LEU A 579 -30.89 -24.90 -8.16
N ARG A 580 -30.50 -23.81 -8.82
CA ARG A 580 -29.10 -23.55 -9.12
C ARG A 580 -28.25 -23.42 -7.85
N GLU A 581 -28.70 -22.61 -6.89
CA GLU A 581 -27.98 -22.44 -5.61
C GLU A 581 -27.97 -23.75 -4.81
N ALA A 582 -29.04 -24.52 -4.80
CA ALA A 582 -29.07 -25.85 -4.16
C ALA A 582 -28.07 -26.82 -4.81
N MET A 583 -27.98 -26.86 -6.15
CA MET A 583 -26.99 -27.67 -6.85
C MET A 583 -25.56 -27.24 -6.52
N HIS A 584 -25.30 -25.92 -6.44
CA HIS A 584 -23.98 -25.39 -6.05
C HIS A 584 -23.64 -25.81 -4.61
N ALA A 585 -24.58 -25.72 -3.68
CA ALA A 585 -24.37 -26.11 -2.28
C ALA A 585 -24.02 -27.61 -2.16
N VAL A 586 -24.74 -28.48 -2.86
CA VAL A 586 -24.48 -29.92 -2.87
C VAL A 586 -23.12 -30.24 -3.51
N PHE A 587 -22.82 -29.63 -4.64
CA PHE A 587 -21.54 -29.84 -5.31
C PHE A 587 -20.36 -29.39 -4.42
N LEU A 588 -20.44 -28.21 -3.86
CA LEU A 588 -19.40 -27.68 -2.96
C LEU A 588 -19.23 -28.55 -1.72
N TYR A 589 -20.32 -29.02 -1.13
CA TYR A 589 -20.27 -29.91 0.04
C TYR A 589 -19.38 -31.14 -0.25
N HIS A 590 -19.59 -31.81 -1.39
CA HIS A 590 -18.81 -33.01 -1.75
C HIS A 590 -17.39 -32.65 -2.23
N ALA A 591 -17.22 -31.58 -3.00
CA ALA A 591 -15.92 -31.17 -3.53
C ALA A 591 -14.97 -30.68 -2.42
N ILE A 592 -15.46 -29.92 -1.44
CA ILE A 592 -14.69 -29.45 -0.28
C ILE A 592 -14.22 -30.65 0.56
N GLN A 593 -15.06 -31.65 0.79
CA GLN A 593 -14.65 -32.88 1.49
C GLN A 593 -13.53 -33.64 0.78
N LYS A 594 -13.37 -33.44 -0.54
CA LYS A 594 -12.30 -34.03 -1.34
C LYS A 594 -11.11 -33.08 -1.54
N GLY A 595 -11.13 -31.91 -0.89
CA GLY A 595 -10.00 -31.00 -0.82
C GLY A 595 -10.07 -29.79 -1.74
N MET A 596 -11.22 -29.50 -2.35
CA MET A 596 -11.45 -28.22 -3.03
C MET A 596 -11.42 -27.10 -1.99
N ASP A 597 -10.51 -26.15 -2.14
CA ASP A 597 -10.27 -25.08 -1.15
C ASP A 597 -10.48 -23.67 -1.72
N PHE A 598 -10.69 -23.54 -3.01
CA PHE A 598 -11.13 -22.33 -3.68
C PHE A 598 -12.39 -22.56 -4.50
N GLY A 599 -13.21 -21.53 -4.67
CA GLY A 599 -14.34 -21.56 -5.59
C GLY A 599 -14.75 -20.19 -6.05
N ILE A 600 -14.91 -20.04 -7.37
CA ILE A 600 -15.48 -18.86 -7.99
C ILE A 600 -17.00 -18.99 -7.87
N VAL A 601 -17.59 -18.18 -6.98
CA VAL A 601 -18.97 -18.33 -6.53
C VAL A 601 -19.66 -16.98 -6.40
N ASN A 602 -20.97 -17.00 -6.25
CA ASN A 602 -21.74 -15.84 -5.79
C ASN A 602 -21.69 -15.77 -4.25
N PRO A 603 -20.98 -14.81 -3.64
CA PRO A 603 -20.91 -14.73 -2.18
C PRO A 603 -22.25 -14.44 -1.50
N SER A 604 -23.20 -13.84 -2.24
CA SER A 604 -24.55 -13.52 -1.75
C SER A 604 -25.51 -14.72 -1.73
N SER A 605 -25.08 -15.93 -2.15
CA SER A 605 -25.92 -17.12 -2.08
C SER A 605 -26.24 -17.48 -0.64
N LYS A 606 -27.50 -17.73 -0.35
CA LYS A 606 -28.00 -18.01 1.00
C LYS A 606 -28.34 -19.49 1.22
N VAL A 607 -28.38 -20.29 0.15
CA VAL A 607 -28.74 -21.71 0.24
C VAL A 607 -27.53 -22.51 0.68
N THR A 608 -27.65 -23.15 1.85
CA THR A 608 -26.66 -24.11 2.35
C THR A 608 -27.14 -25.54 2.14
N TYR A 609 -26.22 -26.52 2.24
CA TYR A 609 -26.57 -27.94 2.10
C TYR A 609 -27.65 -28.39 3.05
N ASP A 610 -27.65 -27.89 4.31
CA ASP A 610 -28.61 -28.26 5.35
C ASP A 610 -29.99 -27.59 5.17
N ASP A 611 -30.09 -26.52 4.39
CA ASP A 611 -31.35 -25.81 4.11
C ASP A 611 -32.21 -26.51 3.05
N ILE A 612 -31.63 -27.45 2.31
CA ILE A 612 -32.30 -28.13 1.19
C ILE A 612 -33.22 -29.21 1.73
N PRO A 613 -34.54 -29.23 1.34
CA PRO A 613 -35.48 -30.28 1.73
C PRO A 613 -34.93 -31.66 1.34
N LYS A 614 -35.06 -32.63 2.24
CA LYS A 614 -34.45 -33.97 2.13
C LYS A 614 -34.73 -34.68 0.81
N GLU A 615 -35.94 -34.57 0.28
CA GLU A 615 -36.30 -35.22 -0.99
C GLU A 615 -35.57 -34.56 -2.17
N GLN A 616 -35.49 -33.21 -2.16
CA GLN A 616 -34.75 -32.46 -3.18
C GLN A 616 -33.27 -32.68 -3.04
N LEU A 617 -32.75 -32.72 -1.78
CA LEU A 617 -31.33 -32.97 -1.51
C LEU A 617 -30.89 -34.32 -2.09
N GLN A 618 -31.66 -35.38 -1.83
CA GLN A 618 -31.39 -36.72 -2.35
C GLN A 618 -31.34 -36.71 -3.89
N LEU A 619 -32.31 -36.06 -4.52
CA LEU A 619 -32.36 -35.98 -5.99
C LEU A 619 -31.18 -35.17 -6.59
N ILE A 620 -30.82 -34.05 -5.95
CA ILE A 620 -29.68 -33.24 -6.39
C ILE A 620 -28.35 -34.01 -6.19
N GLU A 621 -28.21 -34.73 -5.06
CA GLU A 621 -27.04 -35.60 -4.86
C GLU A 621 -26.94 -36.71 -5.92
N ASP A 622 -28.05 -37.36 -6.26
CA ASP A 622 -28.07 -38.41 -7.24
C ASP A 622 -27.66 -37.91 -8.64
N VAL A 623 -27.99 -36.64 -8.96
CA VAL A 623 -27.53 -35.97 -10.18
C VAL A 623 -26.08 -35.56 -10.09
N VAL A 624 -25.63 -34.92 -9.02
CA VAL A 624 -24.24 -34.44 -8.85
C VAL A 624 -23.25 -35.61 -8.78
N LEU A 625 -23.63 -36.69 -8.11
CA LEU A 625 -22.80 -37.87 -7.93
C LEU A 625 -23.05 -38.96 -8.99
N ASN A 626 -23.91 -38.70 -9.98
CA ASN A 626 -24.24 -39.60 -11.06
C ASN A 626 -24.65 -40.99 -10.57
N ARG A 627 -25.55 -41.05 -9.59
CA ARG A 627 -25.98 -42.30 -8.97
C ARG A 627 -27.06 -43.06 -9.79
N HIS A 628 -28.00 -42.27 -10.36
CA HIS A 628 -29.11 -42.78 -11.14
C HIS A 628 -29.33 -41.97 -12.42
N PRO A 629 -29.38 -42.59 -13.61
CA PRO A 629 -29.51 -41.89 -14.89
C PRO A 629 -30.75 -41.02 -15.03
N GLU A 630 -31.88 -41.43 -14.40
CA GLU A 630 -33.19 -40.77 -14.51
C GLU A 630 -33.30 -39.54 -13.58
N SER A 631 -32.38 -39.32 -12.66
CA SER A 631 -32.48 -38.26 -11.65
C SER A 631 -32.40 -36.87 -12.30
N ALA A 632 -31.69 -36.73 -13.42
CA ALA A 632 -31.61 -35.47 -14.17
C ALA A 632 -32.98 -35.05 -14.71
N ASP A 633 -33.77 -35.97 -15.27
CA ASP A 633 -35.10 -35.69 -15.81
C ASP A 633 -36.09 -35.37 -14.68
N GLN A 634 -35.96 -36.07 -13.57
CA GLN A 634 -36.79 -35.79 -12.38
C GLN A 634 -36.48 -34.39 -11.80
N LEU A 635 -35.23 -34.00 -11.75
CA LEU A 635 -34.80 -32.68 -11.26
C LEU A 635 -35.28 -31.55 -12.17
N MET A 636 -35.31 -31.73 -13.49
CA MET A 636 -35.85 -30.78 -14.45
C MET A 636 -37.35 -30.57 -14.32
N GLY A 637 -38.09 -31.56 -13.76
CA GLY A 637 -39.51 -31.50 -13.50
C GLY A 637 -39.91 -30.75 -12.23
N LEU A 638 -38.98 -30.28 -11.41
CA LEU A 638 -39.29 -29.53 -10.19
C LEU A 638 -39.71 -28.08 -10.51
N GLU A 639 -40.89 -27.68 -10.05
CA GLU A 639 -41.37 -26.29 -10.19
C GLU A 639 -40.61 -25.33 -9.28
N ASP A 640 -40.44 -24.08 -9.71
CA ASP A 640 -39.78 -23.01 -8.96
C ASP A 640 -40.70 -22.54 -7.81
N THR A 641 -40.34 -22.88 -6.58
CA THR A 641 -41.13 -22.59 -5.36
C THR A 641 -40.70 -21.32 -4.63
N THR A 642 -39.89 -20.43 -5.26
CA THR A 642 -39.33 -19.24 -4.60
C THR A 642 -40.37 -18.15 -4.33
N GLN A 643 -40.67 -17.89 -3.05
CA GLN A 643 -41.27 -16.63 -2.61
C GLN A 643 -40.24 -15.51 -2.69
N LYS A 644 -40.57 -14.40 -3.36
CA LYS A 644 -39.79 -13.17 -3.40
C LYS A 644 -39.72 -12.57 -2.00
N THR A 645 -38.52 -12.53 -1.41
CA THR A 645 -38.24 -11.69 -0.24
C THR A 645 -37.54 -10.41 -0.72
N ASP A 646 -38.17 -9.26 -0.46
CA ASP A 646 -37.66 -7.96 -0.79
C ASP A 646 -36.50 -7.56 0.14
N GLU A 647 -35.33 -7.24 -0.44
CA GLU A 647 -34.07 -6.88 0.27
C GLU A 647 -33.98 -5.39 0.66
N THR A 648 -35.04 -4.69 0.98
CA THR A 648 -35.00 -3.25 1.28
C THR A 648 -35.13 -2.87 2.76
N GLY A 649 -34.97 -3.80 3.70
CA GLY A 649 -35.40 -3.64 5.11
C GLY A 649 -34.41 -3.02 6.11
N GLU A 650 -33.11 -3.07 5.95
CA GLU A 650 -32.18 -2.77 7.07
C GLU A 650 -31.54 -1.35 7.08
N ILE A 651 -31.49 -0.61 6.00
CA ILE A 651 -30.85 0.72 5.95
C ILE A 651 -31.78 1.86 6.47
N ARG A 652 -33.07 1.63 6.64
CA ARG A 652 -34.03 2.67 7.07
C ARG A 652 -34.15 2.89 8.58
N MET A 653 -33.33 2.28 9.42
CA MET A 653 -33.41 2.44 10.89
C MET A 653 -32.57 3.61 11.46
N LEU A 654 -31.67 4.21 10.67
CA LEU A 654 -30.86 5.36 11.09
C LEU A 654 -31.59 6.68 10.82
N SER A 655 -31.39 7.70 11.68
CA SER A 655 -31.86 9.05 11.39
C SER A 655 -31.17 9.62 10.16
N LEU A 656 -31.75 10.65 9.54
CA LEU A 656 -31.17 11.30 8.37
C LEU A 656 -29.74 11.80 8.65
N GLU A 657 -29.54 12.39 9.82
CA GLU A 657 -28.25 12.90 10.25
C GLU A 657 -27.22 11.77 10.39
N GLU A 658 -27.60 10.65 10.98
CA GLU A 658 -26.75 9.48 11.11
C GLU A 658 -26.42 8.85 9.74
N ARG A 659 -27.38 8.82 8.80
CA ARG A 659 -27.13 8.33 7.45
C ARG A 659 -26.10 9.21 6.71
N LEU A 660 -26.21 10.54 6.80
CA LEU A 660 -25.26 11.48 6.21
C LEU A 660 -23.87 11.37 6.85
N GLN A 661 -23.79 11.22 8.17
CA GLN A 661 -22.51 11.01 8.87
C GLN A 661 -21.86 9.68 8.47
N GLU A 662 -22.62 8.59 8.46
CA GLU A 662 -22.18 7.26 8.05
C GLU A 662 -21.71 7.24 6.58
N ALA A 663 -22.43 7.92 5.70
CA ALA A 663 -22.03 8.06 4.29
C ALA A 663 -20.62 8.67 4.17
N LEU A 664 -20.30 9.67 5.00
CA LEU A 664 -18.96 10.26 5.03
C LEU A 664 -17.94 9.35 5.72
N ILE A 665 -18.25 8.82 6.89
CA ILE A 665 -17.32 7.96 7.65
C ILE A 665 -16.90 6.74 6.84
N LYS A 666 -17.84 6.14 6.11
CA LYS A 666 -17.60 4.98 5.25
C LYS A 666 -17.17 5.36 3.83
N GLY A 667 -17.31 6.65 3.45
CA GLY A 667 -17.04 7.12 2.10
C GLY A 667 -17.99 6.50 1.06
N ILE A 668 -19.28 6.36 1.36
CA ILE A 668 -20.29 5.69 0.52
C ILE A 668 -21.25 6.72 -0.05
N GLY A 669 -21.24 6.93 -1.37
CA GLY A 669 -22.11 7.88 -2.07
C GLY A 669 -23.49 7.34 -2.50
N THR A 670 -23.81 6.04 -2.29
CA THR A 670 -24.93 5.33 -2.94
C THR A 670 -26.30 5.97 -2.72
N ASN A 671 -26.58 6.44 -1.51
CA ASN A 671 -27.85 7.08 -1.15
C ASN A 671 -27.67 8.57 -0.85
N LEU A 672 -26.46 9.10 -1.03
CA LEU A 672 -26.08 10.45 -0.63
C LEU A 672 -26.98 11.51 -1.27
N GLU A 673 -27.30 11.38 -2.56
CA GLU A 673 -28.15 12.30 -3.29
C GLU A 673 -29.57 12.30 -2.75
N ALA A 674 -30.16 11.12 -2.49
CA ALA A 674 -31.49 10.99 -1.92
C ALA A 674 -31.56 11.54 -0.48
N ASP A 675 -30.56 11.23 0.35
CA ASP A 675 -30.45 11.71 1.72
C ASP A 675 -30.23 13.23 1.78
N LEU A 676 -29.46 13.82 0.84
CA LEU A 676 -29.27 15.26 0.74
C LEU A 676 -30.53 15.97 0.25
N HIS A 677 -31.30 15.40 -0.66
CA HIS A 677 -32.59 15.96 -1.05
C HIS A 677 -33.59 15.92 0.11
N GLU A 678 -33.64 14.83 0.90
CA GLU A 678 -34.42 14.77 2.13
C GLU A 678 -33.95 15.83 3.15
N ALA A 679 -32.63 16.05 3.24
CA ALA A 679 -32.06 17.08 4.10
C ALA A 679 -32.45 18.48 3.67
N LEU A 680 -32.48 18.78 2.37
CA LEU A 680 -32.93 20.09 1.84
C LEU A 680 -34.38 20.43 2.17
N GLU A 681 -35.24 19.42 2.38
CA GLU A 681 -36.61 19.62 2.85
C GLU A 681 -36.66 19.92 4.36
N LYS A 682 -35.68 19.40 5.14
CA LYS A 682 -35.65 19.48 6.60
C LYS A 682 -34.87 20.70 7.12
N TYR A 683 -33.80 21.08 6.46
CA TYR A 683 -32.93 22.17 6.89
C TYR A 683 -33.30 23.50 6.22
N PRO A 684 -33.33 24.62 6.97
CA PRO A 684 -33.72 25.92 6.40
C PRO A 684 -32.78 26.44 5.31
N ARG A 685 -31.48 26.09 5.40
CA ARG A 685 -30.44 26.48 4.45
C ARG A 685 -29.59 25.25 4.11
N ALA A 686 -29.20 25.14 2.85
CA ALA A 686 -28.31 24.07 2.40
C ALA A 686 -26.93 24.08 3.11
N VAL A 687 -26.47 25.26 3.51
CA VAL A 687 -25.21 25.40 4.29
C VAL A 687 -25.32 24.73 5.66
N ASP A 688 -26.50 24.72 6.31
CA ASP A 688 -26.70 24.08 7.61
C ASP A 688 -26.51 22.55 7.54
N ILE A 689 -26.75 21.93 6.38
CA ILE A 689 -26.48 20.51 6.13
C ILE A 689 -24.96 20.24 6.11
N ILE A 690 -24.21 21.16 5.50
CA ILE A 690 -22.75 21.07 5.43
C ILE A 690 -22.14 21.27 6.83
N GLU A 691 -22.51 22.37 7.51
CA GLU A 691 -21.96 22.74 8.82
C GLU A 691 -22.44 21.80 9.94
N GLY A 692 -23.57 21.12 9.77
CA GLY A 692 -24.14 20.17 10.72
C GLY A 692 -23.68 18.73 10.47
N PRO A 693 -24.55 17.88 9.89
CA PRO A 693 -24.29 16.43 9.81
C PRO A 693 -23.07 16.07 8.98
N LEU A 694 -22.77 16.79 7.89
CA LEU A 694 -21.61 16.46 7.05
C LEU A 694 -20.29 16.80 7.77
N MET A 695 -20.17 17.96 8.39
CA MET A 695 -18.97 18.32 9.17
C MET A 695 -18.82 17.45 10.42
N ALA A 696 -19.91 17.00 11.04
CA ALA A 696 -19.81 16.04 12.14
C ALA A 696 -19.19 14.71 11.69
N GLY A 697 -19.56 14.21 10.51
CA GLY A 697 -18.95 13.04 9.89
C GLY A 697 -17.44 13.24 9.61
N MET A 698 -17.07 14.39 9.02
CA MET A 698 -15.66 14.73 8.74
C MET A 698 -14.81 14.83 10.02
N ASN A 699 -15.34 15.43 11.07
CA ASN A 699 -14.66 15.52 12.37
C ASN A 699 -14.41 14.14 12.98
N GLU A 700 -15.36 13.23 12.86
CA GLU A 700 -15.19 11.85 13.31
C GLU A 700 -14.11 11.11 12.49
N VAL A 701 -14.06 11.33 11.19
CA VAL A 701 -12.99 10.79 10.33
C VAL A 701 -11.62 11.33 10.75
N GLY A 702 -11.51 12.64 10.98
CA GLY A 702 -10.29 13.27 11.47
C GLY A 702 -9.83 12.69 12.83
N ARG A 703 -10.78 12.48 13.75
CA ARG A 703 -10.51 11.87 15.05
C ARG A 703 -10.01 10.41 14.90
N ARG A 704 -10.69 9.60 14.07
CA ARG A 704 -10.29 8.21 13.82
C ARG A 704 -8.93 8.11 13.16
N PHE A 705 -8.63 8.99 12.24
CA PHE A 705 -7.31 9.06 11.60
C PHE A 705 -6.22 9.42 12.62
N GLY A 706 -6.43 10.46 13.44
CA GLY A 706 -5.49 10.84 14.51
C GLY A 706 -5.27 9.76 15.57
N GLU A 707 -6.28 8.91 15.83
CA GLU A 707 -6.18 7.74 16.73
C GLU A 707 -5.58 6.49 16.05
N GLY A 708 -5.20 6.55 14.77
CA GLY A 708 -4.71 5.40 14.01
C GLY A 708 -5.77 4.33 13.68
N LYS A 709 -7.06 4.68 13.79
CA LYS A 709 -8.18 3.79 13.48
C LYS A 709 -8.66 3.88 12.02
N MET A 710 -8.16 4.87 11.30
CA MET A 710 -8.34 5.04 9.86
C MET A 710 -6.98 5.33 9.24
N PHE A 711 -6.77 4.95 8.00
CA PHE A 711 -5.54 5.20 7.27
C PHE A 711 -5.82 6.08 6.04
N LEU A 712 -4.74 6.64 5.47
CA LEU A 712 -4.83 7.71 4.49
C LEU A 712 -5.79 7.45 3.31
N PRO A 713 -5.79 6.30 2.62
CA PRO A 713 -6.74 6.03 1.55
C PRO A 713 -8.21 6.15 1.97
N GLN A 714 -8.55 5.81 3.22
CA GLN A 714 -9.91 5.97 3.75
C GLN A 714 -10.28 7.44 3.91
N VAL A 715 -9.36 8.27 4.39
CA VAL A 715 -9.57 9.73 4.53
C VAL A 715 -9.78 10.38 3.16
N VAL A 716 -8.98 10.00 2.16
CA VAL A 716 -9.11 10.49 0.79
C VAL A 716 -10.49 10.13 0.20
N LYS A 717 -10.95 8.91 0.46
CA LYS A 717 -12.28 8.46 0.05
C LYS A 717 -13.41 9.28 0.69
N THR A 718 -13.35 9.51 1.99
CA THR A 718 -14.30 10.37 2.71
C THR A 718 -14.32 11.80 2.14
N ALA A 719 -13.15 12.35 1.85
CA ALA A 719 -13.02 13.68 1.27
C ALA A 719 -13.71 13.78 -0.10
N ARG A 720 -13.63 12.72 -0.93
CA ARG A 720 -14.37 12.62 -2.20
C ARG A 720 -15.89 12.62 -1.98
N THR A 721 -16.39 11.85 -1.02
CA THR A 721 -17.82 11.82 -0.69
C THR A 721 -18.32 13.19 -0.21
N MET A 722 -17.51 13.91 0.58
CA MET A 722 -17.83 15.29 0.99
C MET A 722 -17.91 16.22 -0.21
N LYS A 723 -16.98 16.12 -1.17
CA LYS A 723 -17.00 16.90 -2.41
C LYS A 723 -18.28 16.66 -3.20
N GLN A 724 -18.67 15.39 -3.39
CA GLN A 724 -19.93 15.02 -4.05
C GLN A 724 -21.15 15.64 -3.32
N ALA A 725 -21.17 15.59 -2.00
CA ALA A 725 -22.26 16.19 -1.22
C ALA A 725 -22.36 17.70 -1.46
N VAL A 726 -21.24 18.41 -1.48
CA VAL A 726 -21.20 19.85 -1.75
C VAL A 726 -21.65 20.16 -3.18
N GLU A 727 -21.23 19.39 -4.17
CA GLU A 727 -21.66 19.54 -5.56
C GLU A 727 -23.18 19.38 -5.72
N ILE A 728 -23.80 18.41 -5.04
CA ILE A 728 -25.25 18.20 -5.02
C ILE A 728 -25.97 19.37 -4.35
N LEU A 729 -25.42 19.93 -3.27
CA LEU A 729 -26.01 21.06 -2.54
C LEU A 729 -25.78 22.42 -3.20
N GLN A 730 -24.82 22.55 -4.10
CA GLN A 730 -24.41 23.80 -4.75
C GLN A 730 -25.58 24.58 -5.37
N PRO A 731 -26.50 23.95 -6.17
CA PRO A 731 -27.65 24.68 -6.74
C PRO A 731 -28.57 25.29 -5.68
N ALA A 732 -28.76 24.60 -4.54
CA ALA A 732 -29.59 25.07 -3.44
C ALA A 732 -28.90 26.20 -2.67
N ILE A 733 -27.58 26.15 -2.52
CA ILE A 733 -26.76 27.23 -1.93
C ILE A 733 -26.84 28.50 -2.79
N GLU A 734 -26.75 28.34 -4.11
CA GLU A 734 -26.85 29.46 -5.06
C GLU A 734 -28.24 30.06 -5.10
N ALA A 735 -29.28 29.23 -5.07
CA ALA A 735 -30.67 29.68 -5.04
C ALA A 735 -31.06 30.39 -3.72
N GLY A 736 -30.39 30.10 -2.61
CA GLY A 736 -30.61 30.71 -1.31
C GLY A 736 -29.95 32.09 -1.13
N LYS A 737 -29.16 32.58 -2.06
CA LYS A 737 -28.52 33.91 -2.02
C LYS A 737 -29.56 34.98 -2.41
N THR A 738 -30.11 35.69 -1.43
CA THR A 738 -30.99 36.88 -1.69
C THR A 738 -30.17 38.07 -2.21
N ASP A 739 -30.81 39.00 -2.98
CA ASP A 739 -30.18 40.12 -3.67
C ASP A 739 -29.32 41.06 -2.81
N GLU A 740 -29.40 40.99 -1.47
CA GLU A 740 -28.56 41.80 -0.58
C GLU A 740 -27.17 41.21 -0.35
N THR A 741 -26.94 39.91 -0.66
CA THR A 741 -25.64 39.23 -0.57
C THR A 741 -24.92 39.13 -1.92
N ALA A 742 -25.56 39.53 -3.01
CA ALA A 742 -25.00 39.49 -4.36
C ALA A 742 -23.84 40.49 -4.63
N GLN A 743 -23.53 41.37 -3.68
CA GLN A 743 -22.39 42.30 -3.78
C GLN A 743 -21.09 41.79 -3.13
N SER A 744 -21.13 40.73 -2.34
CA SER A 744 -19.93 39.99 -1.95
C SER A 744 -19.86 38.75 -2.81
N GLY A 745 -19.26 38.84 -3.96
CA GLY A 745 -18.98 37.71 -4.85
C GLY A 745 -18.24 36.61 -4.06
N SER A 746 -18.93 35.52 -3.74
CA SER A 746 -18.33 34.33 -3.16
C SER A 746 -17.60 33.57 -4.29
N SER A 747 -16.47 34.09 -4.72
CA SER A 747 -15.44 33.34 -5.39
C SER A 747 -14.98 32.26 -4.42
N ALA A 748 -14.83 30.99 -4.88
CA ALA A 748 -14.24 29.94 -4.06
C ALA A 748 -12.94 30.44 -3.44
N LYS A 749 -12.78 30.25 -2.13
CA LYS A 749 -11.58 30.68 -1.40
C LYS A 749 -10.36 29.98 -1.95
N LYS A 750 -9.28 30.73 -2.17
CA LYS A 750 -8.07 30.24 -2.79
C LYS A 750 -6.99 29.91 -1.75
N ILE A 751 -6.43 28.72 -1.84
CA ILE A 751 -5.23 28.34 -1.08
C ILE A 751 -4.08 28.05 -2.02
N LEU A 752 -2.93 28.66 -1.74
CA LEU A 752 -1.69 28.38 -2.43
C LEU A 752 -0.89 27.35 -1.62
N LEU A 753 -0.49 26.25 -2.23
CA LEU A 753 0.32 25.22 -1.61
C LEU A 753 1.72 25.17 -2.25
N ALA A 754 2.73 25.00 -1.43
CA ALA A 754 4.11 24.85 -1.88
C ALA A 754 4.94 24.00 -0.91
N THR A 755 5.76 23.10 -1.45
CA THR A 755 6.91 22.56 -0.72
C THR A 755 8.05 23.57 -0.87
N VAL A 756 8.57 24.04 0.26
CA VAL A 756 9.54 25.12 0.29
C VAL A 756 10.86 24.73 -0.40
N LYS A 757 11.63 25.76 -0.79
CA LYS A 757 12.90 25.64 -1.46
C LYS A 757 13.84 24.64 -0.79
N GLY A 758 14.49 23.80 -1.61
CA GLY A 758 15.44 22.77 -1.15
C GLY A 758 14.79 21.48 -0.66
N ASP A 759 13.47 21.38 -0.71
CA ASP A 759 12.72 20.19 -0.32
C ASP A 759 11.89 19.64 -1.49
N VAL A 760 12.02 18.34 -1.76
CA VAL A 760 11.35 17.65 -2.88
C VAL A 760 10.21 16.75 -2.42
N HIS A 761 9.94 16.71 -1.12
CA HIS A 761 8.92 15.83 -0.55
C HIS A 761 7.54 16.48 -0.65
N ASP A 762 6.73 16.03 -1.58
CA ASP A 762 5.43 16.62 -1.91
C ASP A 762 4.21 15.83 -1.44
N ILE A 763 4.40 14.58 -1.01
CA ILE A 763 3.28 13.69 -0.63
C ILE A 763 2.37 14.35 0.43
N GLY A 764 2.96 14.91 1.48
CA GLY A 764 2.19 15.60 2.53
C GLY A 764 1.43 16.83 1.99
N LYS A 765 2.06 17.62 1.12
CA LYS A 765 1.46 18.77 0.46
C LYS A 765 0.31 18.36 -0.46
N ASN A 766 0.50 17.31 -1.25
CA ASN A 766 -0.51 16.80 -2.16
C ASN A 766 -1.75 16.32 -1.41
N ILE A 767 -1.55 15.63 -0.28
CA ILE A 767 -2.64 15.23 0.61
C ILE A 767 -3.43 16.44 1.12
N VAL A 768 -2.74 17.50 1.58
CA VAL A 768 -3.38 18.75 2.00
C VAL A 768 -4.15 19.36 0.85
N GLY A 769 -3.57 19.41 -0.36
CA GLY A 769 -4.23 19.91 -1.56
C GLY A 769 -5.56 19.22 -1.84
N VAL A 770 -5.52 17.90 -1.78
CA VAL A 770 -6.68 17.03 -1.92
C VAL A 770 -7.75 17.35 -0.87
N VAL A 771 -7.37 17.34 0.40
CA VAL A 771 -8.30 17.59 1.52
C VAL A 771 -8.91 19.01 1.41
N MET A 772 -8.13 20.01 1.04
CA MET A 772 -8.62 21.38 0.87
C MET A 772 -9.55 21.52 -0.33
N ALA A 773 -9.21 20.93 -1.49
CA ALA A 773 -10.06 20.92 -2.67
C ALA A 773 -11.44 20.27 -2.39
N CYS A 774 -11.44 19.17 -1.63
CA CYS A 774 -12.67 18.50 -1.22
C CYS A 774 -13.55 19.34 -0.27
N ASN A 775 -12.95 20.29 0.44
CA ASN A 775 -13.67 21.20 1.32
C ASN A 775 -14.02 22.54 0.63
N GLY A 776 -14.03 22.59 -0.71
CA GLY A 776 -14.50 23.73 -1.50
C GLY A 776 -13.49 24.87 -1.70
N TYR A 777 -12.21 24.64 -1.35
CA TYR A 777 -11.15 25.60 -1.63
C TYR A 777 -10.60 25.42 -3.05
N GLN A 778 -10.32 26.51 -3.73
CA GLN A 778 -9.56 26.45 -4.98
C GLN A 778 -8.07 26.31 -4.63
N VAL A 779 -7.49 25.18 -4.92
CA VAL A 779 -6.08 24.88 -4.64
C VAL A 779 -5.21 25.33 -5.81
N ILE A 780 -4.18 26.13 -5.50
CA ILE A 780 -3.12 26.53 -6.43
C ILE A 780 -1.83 25.88 -5.94
N ASP A 781 -1.45 24.78 -6.55
CA ASP A 781 -0.24 24.03 -6.19
C ASP A 781 0.96 24.51 -7.01
N LEU A 782 2.00 24.98 -6.33
CA LEU A 782 3.24 25.42 -6.96
C LEU A 782 4.28 24.29 -7.09
N GLY A 783 3.98 23.09 -6.58
CA GLY A 783 4.90 21.96 -6.62
C GLY A 783 5.94 21.98 -5.50
N VAL A 784 7.13 21.50 -5.80
CA VAL A 784 8.26 21.32 -4.87
C VAL A 784 9.36 22.35 -5.12
N MET A 785 10.25 22.51 -4.14
CA MET A 785 11.43 23.37 -4.24
C MET A 785 11.11 24.83 -4.58
N VAL A 786 9.98 25.33 -4.14
CA VAL A 786 9.46 26.65 -4.54
C VAL A 786 10.20 27.75 -3.78
N PRO A 787 10.89 28.68 -4.50
CA PRO A 787 11.55 29.82 -3.86
C PRO A 787 10.55 30.76 -3.20
N ALA A 788 10.97 31.42 -2.11
CA ALA A 788 10.15 32.35 -1.37
C ALA A 788 9.60 33.49 -2.27
N GLU A 789 10.40 34.01 -3.17
CA GLU A 789 10.03 35.06 -4.12
C GLU A 789 8.88 34.64 -5.04
N GLN A 790 8.91 33.35 -5.50
CA GLN A 790 7.85 32.80 -6.35
C GLN A 790 6.54 32.60 -5.57
N ILE A 791 6.62 32.14 -4.31
CA ILE A 791 5.44 32.01 -3.43
C ILE A 791 4.79 33.38 -3.24
N VAL A 792 5.57 34.42 -2.92
CA VAL A 792 5.09 35.78 -2.71
C VAL A 792 4.50 36.36 -3.99
N GLN A 793 5.17 36.18 -5.13
CA GLN A 793 4.70 36.66 -6.42
C GLN A 793 3.36 36.02 -6.79
N LYS A 794 3.26 34.70 -6.71
CA LYS A 794 2.02 33.97 -7.02
C LYS A 794 0.89 34.27 -6.04
N ALA A 795 1.18 34.41 -4.77
CA ALA A 795 0.18 34.80 -3.77
C ALA A 795 -0.46 36.16 -4.09
N ARG A 796 0.36 37.09 -4.61
CA ARG A 796 -0.12 38.41 -5.04
C ARG A 796 -0.89 38.37 -6.36
N GLU A 797 -0.36 37.63 -7.38
CA GLU A 797 -0.98 37.49 -8.69
C GLU A 797 -2.37 36.87 -8.60
N GLU A 798 -2.48 35.79 -7.85
CA GLU A 798 -3.72 35.01 -7.72
C GLU A 798 -4.66 35.54 -6.65
N GLN A 799 -4.21 36.49 -5.83
CA GLN A 799 -4.97 37.06 -4.70
C GLN A 799 -5.49 35.92 -3.79
N VAL A 800 -4.57 35.09 -3.30
CA VAL A 800 -4.93 33.95 -2.47
C VAL A 800 -5.38 34.36 -1.07
N ASP A 801 -6.29 33.59 -0.49
CA ASP A 801 -6.83 33.84 0.86
C ASP A 801 -5.93 33.24 1.95
N MET A 802 -5.12 32.20 1.60
CA MET A 802 -4.18 31.56 2.53
C MET A 802 -3.05 30.84 1.78
N ILE A 803 -1.96 30.57 2.50
CA ILE A 803 -0.77 29.88 1.98
C ILE A 803 -0.50 28.66 2.88
N GLY A 804 -0.34 27.48 2.28
CA GLY A 804 0.10 26.26 2.96
C GLY A 804 1.55 25.93 2.56
N LEU A 805 2.45 25.84 3.54
CA LEU A 805 3.83 25.48 3.34
C LEU A 805 4.11 24.07 3.89
N SER A 806 4.78 23.25 3.09
CA SER A 806 5.18 21.90 3.46
C SER A 806 6.69 21.75 3.46
N GLY A 807 7.21 20.92 4.36
CA GLY A 807 8.62 20.55 4.42
C GLY A 807 8.84 19.30 5.26
N LEU A 808 9.73 18.43 4.79
CA LEU A 808 10.06 17.15 5.43
C LEU A 808 11.48 17.13 6.02
N ILE A 809 12.38 17.96 5.53
CA ILE A 809 13.79 17.98 5.95
C ILE A 809 14.10 19.21 6.80
N THR A 810 15.11 19.11 7.66
CA THR A 810 15.48 20.19 8.59
C THR A 810 15.76 21.54 7.90
N PRO A 811 16.42 21.61 6.73
CA PRO A 811 16.60 22.85 5.99
C PRO A 811 15.30 23.58 5.59
N SER A 812 14.21 22.85 5.43
CA SER A 812 12.90 23.42 5.09
C SER A 812 12.37 24.37 6.17
N LEU A 813 12.75 24.13 7.42
CA LEU A 813 12.37 24.98 8.56
C LEU A 813 12.90 26.42 8.41
N GLU A 814 14.13 26.57 7.95
CA GLU A 814 14.73 27.90 7.69
C GLU A 814 14.10 28.58 6.47
N GLU A 815 13.77 27.81 5.44
CA GLU A 815 13.10 28.34 4.25
C GLU A 815 11.67 28.78 4.54
N MET A 816 10.94 28.12 5.44
CA MET A 816 9.63 28.61 5.90
C MET A 816 9.72 29.96 6.61
N VAL A 817 10.78 30.17 7.42
CA VAL A 817 11.06 31.46 8.04
C VAL A 817 11.40 32.52 6.97
N ASN A 818 12.11 32.13 5.92
CA ASN A 818 12.45 33.00 4.81
C ASN A 818 11.20 33.43 4.02
N VAL A 819 10.28 32.49 3.72
CA VAL A 819 8.99 32.78 3.08
C VAL A 819 8.19 33.81 3.91
N ALA A 820 8.10 33.60 5.22
CA ALA A 820 7.41 34.50 6.13
C ALA A 820 8.02 35.94 6.09
N ARG A 821 9.36 36.04 6.08
CA ARG A 821 10.05 37.35 5.95
C ARG A 821 9.80 38.03 4.61
N GLU A 822 9.78 37.30 3.52
CA GLU A 822 9.52 37.84 2.19
C GLU A 822 8.05 38.30 2.04
N LEU A 823 7.08 37.58 2.64
CA LEU A 823 5.68 38.01 2.72
C LEU A 823 5.55 39.31 3.53
N GLU A 824 6.22 39.41 4.69
CA GLU A 824 6.27 40.62 5.51
C GLU A 824 6.84 41.84 4.75
N LYS A 825 7.99 41.64 4.06
CA LYS A 825 8.59 42.69 3.20
C LYS A 825 7.67 43.13 2.07
N ALA A 826 6.88 42.20 1.54
CA ALA A 826 5.90 42.47 0.49
C ALA A 826 4.62 43.14 0.99
N GLY A 827 4.45 43.31 2.31
CA GLY A 827 3.26 43.87 2.94
C GLY A 827 2.02 42.97 2.80
N LEU A 828 2.20 41.67 2.69
CA LEU A 828 1.10 40.70 2.54
C LEU A 828 0.83 40.03 3.88
N ASN A 829 -0.34 40.25 4.46
CA ASN A 829 -0.78 39.61 5.72
C ASN A 829 -1.68 38.40 5.47
N ILE A 830 -1.24 37.48 4.59
CA ILE A 830 -2.00 36.28 4.21
C ILE A 830 -1.77 35.20 5.27
N PRO A 831 -2.80 34.54 5.82
CA PRO A 831 -2.61 33.44 6.76
C PRO A 831 -1.70 32.34 6.20
N ILE A 832 -0.73 31.89 7.01
CA ILE A 832 0.20 30.82 6.66
C ILE A 832 -0.14 29.57 7.49
N MET A 833 -0.35 28.46 6.82
CA MET A 833 -0.49 27.13 7.42
C MET A 833 0.82 26.36 7.21
N ILE A 834 1.42 25.90 8.29
CA ILE A 834 2.69 25.19 8.29
C ILE A 834 2.45 23.71 8.55
N GLY A 835 2.87 22.86 7.64
CA GLY A 835 2.78 21.40 7.76
C GLY A 835 4.06 20.70 7.36
N GLY A 836 4.14 19.40 7.68
CA GLY A 836 5.27 18.54 7.38
C GLY A 836 5.91 17.91 8.62
N ALA A 837 6.52 16.75 8.46
CA ALA A 837 6.97 15.90 9.57
C ALA A 837 8.08 16.53 10.46
N THR A 838 8.84 17.48 9.94
CA THR A 838 9.87 18.20 10.72
C THR A 838 9.37 19.48 11.35
N THR A 839 8.16 19.93 11.03
CA THR A 839 7.59 21.15 11.55
C THR A 839 6.98 20.95 12.94
N SER A 840 6.93 22.02 13.73
CA SER A 840 6.32 21.98 15.05
C SER A 840 5.75 23.34 15.43
N GLU A 841 4.81 23.32 16.33
CA GLU A 841 4.23 24.52 16.90
C GLU A 841 5.26 25.41 17.60
N LEU A 842 6.21 24.80 18.32
CA LEU A 842 7.31 25.52 18.95
C LEU A 842 8.22 26.21 17.93
N HIS A 843 8.51 25.57 16.79
CA HIS A 843 9.27 26.21 15.70
C HIS A 843 8.52 27.42 15.15
N VAL A 844 7.20 27.29 14.92
CA VAL A 844 6.36 28.41 14.50
C VAL A 844 6.41 29.54 15.54
N ALA A 845 6.20 29.22 16.81
CA ALA A 845 6.20 30.21 17.90
C ALA A 845 7.52 30.95 18.07
N LEU A 846 8.68 30.23 17.93
CA LEU A 846 10.02 30.78 18.16
C LEU A 846 10.63 31.48 16.93
N LYS A 847 10.35 31.00 15.72
CA LYS A 847 11.10 31.37 14.51
C LYS A 847 10.27 32.06 13.43
N ILE A 848 9.03 31.65 13.22
CA ILE A 848 8.20 32.16 12.13
C ILE A 848 7.30 33.32 12.62
N ALA A 849 6.51 33.11 13.65
CA ALA A 849 5.60 34.15 14.20
C ALA A 849 6.31 35.45 14.61
N PRO A 850 7.57 35.45 15.13
CA PRO A 850 8.23 36.72 15.45
C PRO A 850 8.65 37.54 14.24
N VAL A 851 8.67 37.01 13.04
CA VAL A 851 9.16 37.68 11.81
C VAL A 851 8.03 37.98 10.81
N TYR A 852 6.78 37.66 11.17
CA TYR A 852 5.61 37.82 10.32
C TYR A 852 4.41 38.38 11.10
N GLY A 853 3.80 39.42 10.58
CA GLY A 853 2.66 40.09 11.23
C GLY A 853 1.30 39.45 10.97
N GLY A 854 1.19 38.55 9.98
CA GLY A 854 -0.02 37.76 9.68
C GLY A 854 -0.15 36.53 10.57
N PRO A 855 -1.33 35.85 10.54
CA PRO A 855 -1.54 34.59 11.28
C PRO A 855 -0.66 33.48 10.72
N VAL A 856 0.03 32.74 11.59
CA VAL A 856 0.77 31.52 11.25
C VAL A 856 0.27 30.39 12.12
N VAL A 857 -0.14 29.28 11.52
CA VAL A 857 -0.71 28.14 12.25
C VAL A 857 0.07 26.89 11.91
N TRP A 858 0.50 26.18 12.94
CA TRP A 858 1.06 24.85 12.75
C TRP A 858 -0.03 23.78 12.71
N LEU A 859 0.11 22.83 11.80
CA LEU A 859 -0.84 21.74 11.58
C LEU A 859 -0.13 20.40 11.68
N LYS A 860 -0.56 19.60 12.63
CA LYS A 860 0.03 18.29 12.95
C LYS A 860 -0.21 17.29 11.83
N ASP A 861 -1.37 17.35 11.19
CA ASP A 861 -1.78 16.45 10.12
C ASP A 861 -2.68 17.13 9.08
N ALA A 862 -2.83 16.50 7.93
CA ALA A 862 -3.58 17.06 6.81
C ALA A 862 -5.07 17.26 7.10
N SER A 863 -5.68 16.47 8.00
CA SER A 863 -7.11 16.54 8.31
C SER A 863 -7.52 17.81 9.05
N GLN A 864 -6.56 18.46 9.72
CA GLN A 864 -6.80 19.71 10.46
C GLN A 864 -6.91 20.94 9.54
N ASN A 865 -6.39 20.85 8.30
CA ASN A 865 -6.32 22.01 7.41
C ASN A 865 -7.70 22.66 7.13
N PRO A 866 -8.78 21.94 6.81
CA PRO A 866 -10.07 22.59 6.54
C PRO A 866 -10.67 23.29 7.75
N LEU A 867 -10.55 22.67 8.93
CA LEU A 867 -11.09 23.22 10.16
C LEU A 867 -10.39 24.53 10.54
N VAL A 868 -9.06 24.55 10.43
CA VAL A 868 -8.25 25.74 10.70
C VAL A 868 -8.48 26.81 9.63
N ALA A 869 -8.55 26.43 8.36
CA ALA A 869 -8.86 27.34 7.27
C ALA A 869 -10.24 28.00 7.47
N GLN A 870 -11.24 27.25 7.89
CA GLN A 870 -12.57 27.76 8.20
C GLN A 870 -12.52 28.77 9.36
N ARG A 871 -11.79 28.50 10.45
CA ARG A 871 -11.59 29.45 11.57
C ARG A 871 -10.89 30.74 11.10
N LEU A 872 -9.83 30.61 10.30
CA LEU A 872 -9.12 31.75 9.73
C LEU A 872 -10.02 32.60 8.83
N MET A 873 -10.98 31.99 8.12
CA MET A 873 -11.90 32.71 7.24
C MET A 873 -13.08 33.35 8.00
N ALA A 874 -13.49 32.78 9.14
CA ALA A 874 -14.60 33.26 9.92
C ALA A 874 -14.23 34.53 10.73
N ASP A 875 -13.11 34.50 11.45
CA ASP A 875 -12.58 35.61 12.23
C ASP A 875 -11.04 35.49 12.36
N ALA A 876 -10.32 35.95 11.34
CA ALA A 876 -8.86 35.92 11.32
C ALA A 876 -8.24 36.79 12.44
N ALA A 877 -8.88 37.89 12.84
CA ALA A 877 -8.34 38.76 13.84
C ALA A 877 -8.37 38.17 15.24
N LEU A 878 -9.51 37.61 15.64
CA LEU A 878 -9.67 36.94 16.93
C LEU A 878 -8.74 35.71 17.03
N TYR A 879 -8.70 34.89 15.98
CA TYR A 879 -7.86 33.68 15.97
C TYR A 879 -6.35 34.04 15.97
N SER A 880 -5.96 35.10 15.28
CA SER A 880 -4.58 35.63 15.32
C SER A 880 -4.17 36.10 16.71
N GLU A 881 -5.10 36.73 17.45
CA GLU A 881 -4.84 37.17 18.82
C GLU A 881 -4.68 35.99 19.78
N GLU A 882 -5.54 34.95 19.69
CA GLU A 882 -5.42 33.71 20.44
C GLU A 882 -4.05 33.04 20.21
N LEU A 883 -3.66 32.85 18.92
CA LEU A 883 -2.36 32.28 18.57
C LEU A 883 -1.18 33.11 19.08
N SER A 884 -1.28 34.42 19.01
CA SER A 884 -0.23 35.33 19.49
C SER A 884 0.01 35.21 21.01
N GLN A 885 -1.08 35.04 21.78
CA GLN A 885 -1.01 34.82 23.23
C GLN A 885 -0.41 33.45 23.55
N GLU A 886 -0.83 32.38 22.82
CA GLU A 886 -0.33 31.04 22.98
C GLU A 886 1.17 30.97 22.66
N TYR A 887 1.60 31.55 21.54
CA TYR A 887 3.01 31.60 21.14
C TYR A 887 3.86 32.47 22.09
N ALA A 888 3.30 33.48 22.68
CA ALA A 888 3.98 34.30 23.71
C ALA A 888 4.27 33.45 24.96
N GLN A 889 3.28 32.69 25.42
CA GLN A 889 3.44 31.76 26.56
C GLN A 889 4.48 30.67 26.26
N MET A 890 4.45 30.09 25.06
CA MET A 890 5.45 29.07 24.63
C MET A 890 6.86 29.66 24.60
N ARG A 891 7.02 30.91 24.12
CA ARG A 891 8.34 31.57 24.12
C ARG A 891 8.84 31.85 25.52
N GLU A 892 7.96 32.26 26.44
CA GLU A 892 8.32 32.52 27.84
C GLU A 892 8.75 31.20 28.54
N HIS A 893 7.96 30.16 28.37
CA HIS A 893 8.28 28.85 28.95
C HIS A 893 9.62 28.31 28.41
N TYR A 894 9.84 28.38 27.12
CA TYR A 894 11.10 27.96 26.50
C TYR A 894 12.31 28.78 27.02
N GLN A 895 12.14 30.11 27.21
CA GLN A 895 13.19 30.94 27.80
C GLN A 895 13.46 30.60 29.28
N GLU A 896 12.43 30.26 30.05
CA GLU A 896 12.59 29.80 31.44
C GLU A 896 13.33 28.48 31.51
N GLU A 897 13.01 27.51 30.68
CA GLU A 897 13.74 26.25 30.58
C GLU A 897 15.22 26.47 30.20
N GLN A 898 15.50 27.35 29.25
CA GLN A 898 16.88 27.70 28.88
C GLN A 898 17.62 28.40 30.00
N ARG A 899 16.95 29.21 30.83
CA ARG A 899 17.55 29.84 32.02
C ARG A 899 17.87 28.84 33.11
N GLN A 900 17.20 27.71 33.19
CA GLN A 900 17.49 26.63 34.15
C GLN A 900 18.69 25.78 33.74
N LEU A 901 19.11 25.84 32.47
CA LEU A 901 20.30 25.16 31.98
C LEU A 901 21.55 25.88 32.49
N VAL A 902 22.33 25.23 33.29
CA VAL A 902 23.66 25.74 33.74
C VAL A 902 24.72 25.42 32.67
N SER A 903 25.74 26.29 32.58
CA SER A 903 26.85 26.00 31.65
C SER A 903 27.50 24.65 31.99
N LEU A 904 28.08 23.99 31.00
CA LEU A 904 28.79 22.72 31.19
C LEU A 904 29.86 22.81 32.27
N GLU A 905 30.50 23.96 32.39
CA GLU A 905 31.55 24.24 33.42
C GLU A 905 30.92 24.27 34.81
N GLU A 906 29.80 24.89 34.95
CA GLU A 906 29.06 25.00 36.22
C GLU A 906 28.41 23.68 36.62
N ALA A 907 27.86 22.92 35.67
CA ALA A 907 27.38 21.56 35.89
C ALA A 907 28.52 20.61 36.38
N ARG A 908 29.69 20.72 35.79
CA ARG A 908 30.89 19.97 36.20
C ARG A 908 31.36 20.38 37.60
N LYS A 909 31.26 21.66 37.98
CA LYS A 909 31.58 22.13 39.33
C LYS A 909 30.58 21.60 40.36
N ARG A 910 29.28 21.57 40.06
CA ARG A 910 28.23 21.04 40.94
C ARG A 910 28.39 19.53 41.13
N LYS A 911 28.73 18.76 40.10
CA LYS A 911 29.03 17.31 40.21
C LYS A 911 30.25 17.01 41.11
N LYS A 912 31.25 17.89 41.16
CA LYS A 912 32.40 17.73 42.08
C LYS A 912 32.05 17.95 43.54
N ASN A 913 31.05 18.81 43.84
CA ASN A 913 30.59 19.13 45.20
C ASN A 913 29.62 18.12 45.80
N THR A 914 29.02 17.22 44.98
CA THR A 914 28.12 16.16 45.45
C THR A 914 28.85 14.85 45.75
N ASN A 915 30.15 14.75 45.53
CA ASN A 915 31.00 13.58 45.84
C ASN A 915 31.91 13.79 47.05
N ASN A 916 31.65 14.82 47.93
CA ASN A 916 32.31 14.99 49.23
C ASN A 916 31.36 14.67 50.36
#